data_7803e94c35917a672c1efd6d6ac76feb
#
_entry.id   7803e94c35917a672c1efd6d6ac76feb
#
_cell.length_a   1.000
_cell.length_b   1.000
_cell.length_c   1.000
_cell.angle_alpha   90.00
_cell.angle_beta   90.00
_cell.angle_gamma   90.00
#
_symmetry.space_group_name_H-M   'P 1'
#
loop_
_entity.id
_entity.type
_entity.pdbx_description
1 polymer ?
#
loop_
_entity_poly.entity_id
_entity_poly.type
_entity_poly.pdbx_seq_one_letter_code
_entity_poly.pdbx_strand_id
1 'polypeptide(L)'
;MNWKKSLKVTGITLAVLFSALLILPFAFKGKIVSAVQTAANKNLKATVSFNPDLSLSLIRNFPNLSLGIDDLKIVGKDSFANDTLIHAPHLNLVVDLGSVFGGGEIVIRKIHLQDARANIIFLKSGAANFDIAMADTTATDKPTTDSSAPMSLSIKELNIENTRIHYIDHSLDFELTTEGTNLLSQGDFADALFTLNNEIGIDRASMSFGGMTLLSKAKISGETAIDMDLNQMKFGFANNQFQINDLPLIAKGWVKMGDTDMDMDIDVRTPNSDFKSFLSVVPGCYTENFADVKATGTMGLIFTMKGIMNDLRMPTTHVELKVKDAGFQYPAMPANASNIQLNFTLDNTDGNPDNTHVVIAPLSANLGGDQLAVSLDMKTPVSNPYANGKVDINLHLDRWKQLMPLESGTEVSGEVDAHFNFDGHYSAIAKEQFNDLKAGGNIGLKNIAYTSTTTLPLKLQDLAMSVSPTDFNLAVNQLQYGKSAMNINGKLQNMLGYYLNQETLKGQLVINSNSLDLNEWMASMSDGSTAKPATNSGESNAIAKETTVAQTTPATEATTAPRIPDNLNLMFNLNIGRLLYEDYDLQQATAKAVVNEGSLTVDPLAASIFGARVELAGINYSYPRGGKPTVKGGFNILNVNPANLATTLTLVKEFAPIVGRIQGLANIETRMAMTLKPNMDMDLASL
;
A
#
# COMPACT_ATOMS: atom_id res chain seq x y z
N MET A 1 -26.81 -69.08 37.70
CA MET A 1 -25.77 -68.38 36.91
C MET A 1 -25.58 -66.97 37.51
N ASN A 2 -24.41 -66.70 38.12
CA ASN A 2 -24.20 -65.54 38.97
C ASN A 2 -24.05 -64.22 38.15
N TRP A 3 -25.19 -63.59 37.81
CA TRP A 3 -25.22 -62.31 37.05
C TRP A 3 -24.26 -61.27 37.66
N LYS A 4 -24.17 -61.14 39.00
CA LYS A 4 -23.27 -60.20 39.66
C LYS A 4 -21.78 -60.46 39.38
N LYS A 5 -21.35 -61.72 39.13
CA LYS A 5 -19.97 -62.06 38.73
C LYS A 5 -19.74 -61.72 37.25
N SER A 6 -20.71 -61.99 36.38
CA SER A 6 -20.65 -61.63 34.96
C SER A 6 -20.56 -60.12 34.78
N LEU A 7 -21.36 -59.32 35.49
CA LEU A 7 -21.33 -57.85 35.41
C LEU A 7 -19.98 -57.29 35.90
N LYS A 8 -19.40 -57.84 36.97
CA LYS A 8 -18.08 -57.45 37.46
C LYS A 8 -16.95 -57.75 36.46
N VAL A 9 -16.97 -58.95 35.84
CA VAL A 9 -15.98 -59.35 34.83
C VAL A 9 -16.15 -58.45 33.60
N THR A 10 -17.37 -58.25 33.12
CA THR A 10 -17.62 -57.32 31.98
C THR A 10 -17.18 -55.90 32.29
N GLY A 11 -17.45 -55.38 33.51
CA GLY A 11 -16.99 -54.06 33.92
C GLY A 11 -15.49 -53.91 34.03
N ILE A 12 -14.79 -54.94 34.54
CA ILE A 12 -13.31 -54.97 34.59
C ILE A 12 -12.72 -55.08 33.19
N THR A 13 -13.31 -55.91 32.31
CA THR A 13 -12.86 -56.03 30.93
C THR A 13 -13.03 -54.72 30.14
N LEU A 14 -14.18 -54.06 30.32
CA LEU A 14 -14.42 -52.73 29.74
C LEU A 14 -13.47 -51.67 30.31
N ALA A 15 -13.19 -51.68 31.61
CA ALA A 15 -12.22 -50.77 32.22
C ALA A 15 -10.79 -51.02 31.76
N VAL A 16 -10.37 -52.25 31.60
CA VAL A 16 -9.06 -52.63 31.05
C VAL A 16 -8.95 -52.25 29.55
N LEU A 17 -9.98 -52.51 28.76
CA LEU A 17 -10.05 -52.10 27.37
C LEU A 17 -10.00 -50.57 27.24
N PHE A 18 -10.76 -49.87 28.07
CA PHE A 18 -10.75 -48.40 28.10
C PHE A 18 -9.40 -47.82 28.55
N SER A 19 -8.76 -48.43 29.57
CA SER A 19 -7.43 -48.04 30.01
C SER A 19 -6.35 -48.33 28.96
N ALA A 20 -6.44 -49.49 28.29
CA ALA A 20 -5.56 -49.80 27.16
C ALA A 20 -5.73 -48.80 26.00
N LEU A 21 -6.97 -48.43 25.67
CA LEU A 21 -7.28 -47.45 24.64
C LEU A 21 -6.70 -46.04 24.99
N LEU A 22 -6.69 -45.68 26.25
CA LEU A 22 -6.11 -44.40 26.74
C LEU A 22 -4.57 -44.41 26.68
N ILE A 23 -3.91 -45.55 26.87
CA ILE A 23 -2.44 -45.67 26.93
C ILE A 23 -1.85 -45.83 25.51
N LEU A 24 -2.59 -46.46 24.59
CA LEU A 24 -2.13 -46.80 23.26
C LEU A 24 -1.55 -45.61 22.46
N PRO A 25 -2.17 -44.41 22.41
CA PRO A 25 -1.63 -43.28 21.68
C PRO A 25 -0.27 -42.82 22.19
N PHE A 26 -0.05 -42.90 23.51
CA PHE A 26 1.21 -42.51 24.13
C PHE A 26 2.35 -43.48 23.79
N ALA A 27 2.04 -44.78 23.61
CA ALA A 27 3.03 -45.79 23.20
C ALA A 27 3.49 -45.60 21.75
N PHE A 28 2.69 -44.99 20.88
CA PHE A 28 3.00 -44.75 19.47
C PHE A 28 3.40 -43.32 19.14
N LYS A 29 3.51 -42.41 20.14
CA LYS A 29 3.85 -40.99 19.96
C LYS A 29 5.06 -40.78 19.03
N GLY A 30 6.17 -41.49 19.24
CA GLY A 30 7.38 -41.36 18.43
C GLY A 30 7.18 -41.77 16.95
N LYS A 31 6.35 -42.79 16.69
CA LYS A 31 6.01 -43.19 15.30
C LYS A 31 5.15 -42.15 14.61
N ILE A 32 4.21 -41.52 15.34
CA ILE A 32 3.35 -40.46 14.80
C ILE A 32 4.18 -39.22 14.43
N VAL A 33 5.09 -38.76 15.32
CA VAL A 33 6.01 -37.64 15.05
C VAL A 33 6.84 -37.92 13.79
N SER A 34 7.47 -39.08 13.72
CA SER A 34 8.33 -39.44 12.59
C SER A 34 7.54 -39.53 11.26
N ALA A 35 6.32 -40.06 11.31
CA ALA A 35 5.47 -40.17 10.12
C ALA A 35 5.03 -38.77 9.62
N VAL A 36 4.61 -37.87 10.51
CA VAL A 36 4.20 -36.51 10.16
C VAL A 36 5.37 -35.72 9.59
N GLN A 37 6.55 -35.75 10.23
CA GLN A 37 7.74 -35.05 9.73
C GLN A 37 8.21 -35.59 8.37
N THR A 38 8.21 -36.92 8.21
CA THR A 38 8.64 -37.55 6.94
C THR A 38 7.67 -37.23 5.80
N ALA A 39 6.35 -37.33 6.05
CA ALA A 39 5.34 -37.03 5.05
C ALA A 39 5.37 -35.55 4.63
N ALA A 40 5.47 -34.63 5.61
CA ALA A 40 5.52 -33.21 5.34
C ALA A 40 6.77 -32.81 4.53
N ASN A 41 7.95 -33.22 4.95
CA ASN A 41 9.20 -32.78 4.29
C ASN A 41 9.51 -33.50 2.97
N LYS A 42 8.91 -34.68 2.71
CA LYS A 42 9.11 -35.45 1.48
C LYS A 42 8.23 -34.95 0.32
N ASN A 43 7.04 -34.43 0.62
CA ASN A 43 6.02 -34.10 -0.37
C ASN A 43 5.81 -32.60 -0.57
N LEU A 44 6.55 -31.74 0.17
CA LEU A 44 6.36 -30.30 0.09
C LEU A 44 7.62 -29.57 -0.37
N LYS A 45 7.44 -28.57 -1.21
CA LYS A 45 8.43 -27.54 -1.58
C LYS A 45 8.61 -26.51 -0.44
N ALA A 46 8.51 -26.95 0.78
CA ALA A 46 8.65 -26.14 1.97
C ALA A 46 9.40 -26.89 3.07
N THR A 47 9.91 -26.19 4.06
CA THR A 47 10.49 -26.77 5.27
C THR A 47 9.46 -26.69 6.37
N VAL A 48 9.04 -27.86 6.89
CA VAL A 48 8.08 -27.95 8.00
C VAL A 48 8.84 -28.33 9.28
N SER A 49 8.68 -27.52 10.31
CA SER A 49 9.24 -27.74 11.64
C SER A 49 8.16 -27.52 12.70
N PHE A 50 8.23 -28.24 13.79
CA PHE A 50 7.35 -28.12 14.95
C PHE A 50 8.00 -28.71 16.20
N ASN A 51 7.44 -28.41 17.39
CA ASN A 51 7.88 -29.00 18.63
C ASN A 51 7.60 -30.53 18.61
N PRO A 52 8.60 -31.39 18.77
CA PRO A 52 8.42 -32.84 18.74
C PRO A 52 7.61 -33.39 19.93
N ASP A 53 7.38 -32.58 20.97
CA ASP A 53 6.58 -32.97 22.12
C ASP A 53 5.09 -32.79 21.89
N LEU A 54 4.52 -33.63 21.01
CA LEU A 54 3.11 -33.60 20.66
C LEU A 54 2.23 -33.93 21.87
N SER A 55 1.13 -33.21 22.03
CA SER A 55 0.09 -33.51 23.02
C SER A 55 -0.99 -34.43 22.42
N LEU A 56 -1.35 -35.49 23.14
CA LEU A 56 -2.35 -36.46 22.71
C LEU A 56 -3.49 -36.54 23.74
N SER A 57 -4.75 -36.54 23.30
CA SER A 57 -5.90 -36.70 24.17
C SER A 57 -7.03 -37.49 23.47
N LEU A 58 -7.51 -38.53 24.13
CA LEU A 58 -8.71 -39.29 23.71
C LEU A 58 -9.99 -38.84 24.43
N ILE A 59 -9.86 -38.15 25.57
CA ILE A 59 -11.02 -37.84 26.40
C ILE A 59 -11.83 -36.69 25.82
N ARG A 60 -11.14 -35.65 25.27
CA ARG A 60 -11.75 -34.39 24.84
C ARG A 60 -12.69 -34.56 23.62
N ASN A 61 -12.37 -35.48 22.69
CA ASN A 61 -13.06 -35.66 21.41
C ASN A 61 -13.41 -37.15 21.14
N PHE A 62 -13.62 -37.94 22.21
CA PHE A 62 -13.94 -39.37 22.04
C PHE A 62 -15.15 -39.62 21.11
N PRO A 63 -15.08 -40.56 20.13
CA PRO A 63 -14.04 -41.59 19.92
C PRO A 63 -12.85 -41.15 19.09
N ASN A 64 -12.68 -39.86 18.76
CA ASN A 64 -11.58 -39.35 17.96
C ASN A 64 -10.36 -39.00 18.85
N LEU A 65 -9.17 -39.04 18.25
CA LEU A 65 -7.91 -38.64 18.87
C LEU A 65 -7.64 -37.15 18.62
N SER A 66 -7.43 -36.38 19.68
CA SER A 66 -6.91 -35.01 19.57
C SER A 66 -5.39 -35.03 19.59
N LEU A 67 -4.78 -34.41 18.59
CA LEU A 67 -3.35 -34.25 18.41
C LEU A 67 -3.02 -32.76 18.45
N GLY A 68 -2.34 -32.31 19.50
CA GLY A 68 -1.82 -30.95 19.59
C GLY A 68 -0.38 -30.87 19.12
N ILE A 69 -0.11 -29.90 18.27
CA ILE A 69 1.19 -29.59 17.68
C ILE A 69 1.52 -28.14 18.03
N ASP A 70 2.60 -27.94 18.76
CA ASP A 70 3.03 -26.61 19.15
C ASP A 70 4.17 -26.11 18.25
N ASP A 71 4.24 -24.78 18.07
CA ASP A 71 5.27 -24.06 17.30
C ASP A 71 5.46 -24.61 15.87
N LEU A 72 4.34 -24.88 15.17
CA LEU A 72 4.38 -25.27 13.76
C LEU A 72 4.85 -24.11 12.91
N LYS A 73 5.90 -24.33 12.12
CA LYS A 73 6.41 -23.39 11.12
C LYS A 73 6.51 -24.06 9.75
N ILE A 74 5.98 -23.39 8.74
CA ILE A 74 6.14 -23.74 7.34
C ILE A 74 6.88 -22.61 6.66
N VAL A 75 8.12 -22.88 6.21
CA VAL A 75 9.01 -21.92 5.59
C VAL A 75 9.22 -22.31 4.13
N GLY A 76 9.09 -21.36 3.23
CA GLY A 76 9.27 -21.54 1.81
C GLY A 76 10.71 -21.96 1.44
N LYS A 77 10.87 -22.44 0.20
CA LYS A 77 12.16 -22.74 -0.43
C LYS A 77 12.31 -21.91 -1.72
N ASP A 78 13.46 -21.98 -2.33
CA ASP A 78 13.79 -21.30 -3.60
C ASP A 78 13.51 -19.79 -3.56
N SER A 79 12.59 -19.31 -4.37
CA SER A 79 12.21 -17.87 -4.44
C SER A 79 11.61 -17.33 -3.14
N PHE A 80 11.14 -18.23 -2.26
CA PHE A 80 10.52 -17.90 -0.98
C PHE A 80 11.38 -18.39 0.21
N ALA A 81 12.69 -18.63 -0.02
CA ALA A 81 13.62 -19.03 1.03
C ALA A 81 13.65 -17.94 2.13
N ASN A 82 13.42 -18.37 3.38
CA ASN A 82 13.25 -17.56 4.57
C ASN A 82 11.89 -16.86 4.75
N ASP A 83 10.98 -16.93 3.79
CA ASP A 83 9.60 -16.47 3.99
C ASP A 83 8.80 -17.52 4.75
N THR A 84 8.28 -17.13 5.91
CA THR A 84 7.42 -18.01 6.69
C THR A 84 5.99 -17.91 6.17
N LEU A 85 5.49 -18.95 5.53
CA LEU A 85 4.11 -19.01 5.06
C LEU A 85 3.12 -19.08 6.23
N ILE A 86 3.38 -19.98 7.19
CA ILE A 86 2.56 -20.13 8.40
C ILE A 86 3.46 -20.34 9.61
N HIS A 87 3.17 -19.60 10.67
CA HIS A 87 3.66 -19.88 12.03
C HIS A 87 2.44 -20.02 12.95
N ALA A 88 2.23 -21.20 13.48
CA ALA A 88 1.15 -21.52 14.40
C ALA A 88 1.71 -21.96 15.75
N PRO A 89 1.62 -21.11 16.79
CA PRO A 89 1.96 -21.50 18.16
C PRO A 89 1.20 -22.72 18.62
N HIS A 90 -0.10 -22.82 18.25
CA HIS A 90 -0.97 -23.91 18.65
C HIS A 90 -1.82 -24.39 17.47
N LEU A 91 -1.59 -25.63 17.06
CA LEU A 91 -2.41 -26.36 16.11
C LEU A 91 -2.98 -27.61 16.79
N ASN A 92 -4.30 -27.76 16.77
CA ASN A 92 -4.97 -28.95 17.29
C ASN A 92 -5.72 -29.66 16.14
N LEU A 93 -5.39 -30.92 15.92
CA LEU A 93 -6.05 -31.76 14.93
C LEU A 93 -6.90 -32.81 15.65
N VAL A 94 -8.14 -33.01 15.21
CA VAL A 94 -8.99 -34.11 15.66
C VAL A 94 -9.02 -35.17 14.57
N VAL A 95 -8.47 -36.34 14.87
CA VAL A 95 -8.24 -37.42 13.91
C VAL A 95 -9.12 -38.61 14.26
N ASP A 96 -9.67 -39.27 13.25
CA ASP A 96 -10.45 -40.49 13.43
C ASP A 96 -9.55 -41.61 13.98
N LEU A 97 -9.91 -42.17 15.13
CA LEU A 97 -9.10 -43.18 15.81
C LEU A 97 -8.98 -44.47 14.99
N GLY A 98 -10.05 -44.84 14.29
CA GLY A 98 -10.07 -46.03 13.43
C GLY A 98 -9.09 -45.92 12.27
N SER A 99 -8.96 -44.74 11.68
CA SER A 99 -8.02 -44.49 10.58
C SER A 99 -6.56 -44.55 11.03
N VAL A 100 -6.25 -44.12 12.26
CA VAL A 100 -4.88 -44.15 12.80
C VAL A 100 -4.38 -45.57 13.03
N PHE A 101 -5.25 -46.49 13.48
CA PHE A 101 -4.86 -47.86 13.83
C PHE A 101 -5.22 -48.88 12.76
N GLY A 102 -6.11 -48.57 11.81
CA GLY A 102 -6.58 -49.46 10.76
C GLY A 102 -5.63 -49.65 9.59
N GLY A 103 -4.53 -48.94 9.52
CA GLY A 103 -3.53 -48.99 8.44
C GLY A 103 -4.01 -48.39 7.11
N GLY A 104 -5.12 -47.62 7.14
CA GLY A 104 -5.65 -46.86 6.00
C GLY A 104 -5.19 -45.41 6.01
N GLU A 105 -5.86 -44.59 5.20
CA GLU A 105 -5.67 -43.14 5.15
C GLU A 105 -6.03 -42.46 6.49
N ILE A 106 -5.22 -41.52 6.93
CA ILE A 106 -5.50 -40.74 8.14
C ILE A 106 -6.63 -39.76 7.85
N VAL A 107 -7.74 -39.88 8.58
CA VAL A 107 -8.93 -39.03 8.42
C VAL A 107 -8.89 -37.92 9.47
N ILE A 108 -8.69 -36.67 9.02
CA ILE A 108 -8.76 -35.47 9.87
C ILE A 108 -10.20 -34.97 9.88
N ARG A 109 -10.80 -34.88 11.08
CA ARG A 109 -12.19 -34.43 11.29
C ARG A 109 -12.29 -32.95 11.59
N LYS A 110 -11.34 -32.41 12.38
CA LYS A 110 -11.32 -31.00 12.76
C LYS A 110 -9.91 -30.46 12.79
N ILE A 111 -9.78 -29.20 12.39
CA ILE A 111 -8.54 -28.41 12.48
C ILE A 111 -8.87 -27.19 13.35
N HIS A 112 -8.10 -26.98 14.40
CA HIS A 112 -8.17 -25.78 15.22
C HIS A 112 -6.79 -25.12 15.26
N LEU A 113 -6.74 -23.89 14.75
CA LEU A 113 -5.54 -23.06 14.62
C LEU A 113 -5.70 -21.83 15.50
N GLN A 114 -4.78 -21.61 16.42
CA GLN A 114 -4.87 -20.52 17.37
C GLN A 114 -3.59 -19.66 17.36
N ASP A 115 -3.77 -18.32 17.46
CA ASP A 115 -2.71 -17.30 17.55
C ASP A 115 -1.72 -17.36 16.38
N ALA A 116 -2.16 -17.84 15.23
CA ALA A 116 -1.30 -18.06 14.08
C ALA A 116 -0.98 -16.77 13.32
N ARG A 117 0.08 -16.85 12.51
CA ARG A 117 0.45 -15.84 11.52
C ARG A 117 0.60 -16.50 10.17
N ALA A 118 -0.10 -16.01 9.16
CA ALA A 118 0.00 -16.48 7.79
C ALA A 118 0.45 -15.32 6.89
N ASN A 119 1.51 -15.54 6.09
CA ASN A 119 1.96 -14.59 5.07
C ASN A 119 1.78 -15.25 3.71
N ILE A 120 0.92 -14.68 2.88
CA ILE A 120 0.58 -15.17 1.55
C ILE A 120 1.17 -14.18 0.55
N ILE A 121 2.05 -14.64 -0.33
CA ILE A 121 2.82 -13.78 -1.23
C ILE A 121 2.67 -14.28 -2.66
N PHE A 122 2.23 -13.39 -3.57
CA PHE A 122 2.29 -13.54 -5.01
C PHE A 122 3.38 -12.65 -5.59
N LEU A 123 4.26 -13.23 -6.39
CA LEU A 123 5.31 -12.47 -7.09
C LEU A 123 4.81 -12.01 -8.47
N LYS A 124 5.44 -10.99 -9.02
CA LYS A 124 5.20 -10.53 -10.41
C LYS A 124 5.45 -11.62 -11.47
N SER A 125 6.21 -12.66 -11.12
CA SER A 125 6.44 -13.83 -11.98
C SER A 125 5.26 -14.81 -12.04
N GLY A 126 4.19 -14.61 -11.24
CA GLY A 126 3.08 -15.52 -11.06
C GLY A 126 3.34 -16.63 -10.02
N ALA A 127 4.53 -16.71 -9.42
CA ALA A 127 4.82 -17.67 -8.37
C ALA A 127 4.15 -17.26 -7.05
N ALA A 128 3.61 -18.24 -6.33
CA ALA A 128 2.98 -18.06 -5.03
C ALA A 128 3.66 -18.92 -3.95
N ASN A 129 3.85 -18.34 -2.75
CA ASN A 129 4.53 -19.04 -1.67
C ASN A 129 3.71 -20.18 -1.05
N PHE A 130 2.42 -20.29 -1.33
CA PHE A 130 1.56 -21.37 -0.90
C PHE A 130 1.47 -22.53 -1.91
N ASP A 131 2.03 -22.38 -3.12
CA ASP A 131 2.21 -23.48 -4.08
C ASP A 131 3.38 -24.38 -3.62
N ILE A 132 3.16 -25.03 -2.47
CA ILE A 132 4.16 -25.88 -1.81
C ILE A 132 4.01 -27.35 -2.14
N ALA A 133 2.99 -27.79 -2.88
CA ALA A 133 2.84 -29.16 -3.29
C ALA A 133 3.90 -29.54 -4.35
N MET A 134 4.56 -30.68 -4.20
CA MET A 134 5.41 -31.22 -5.26
C MET A 134 4.51 -31.83 -6.34
N ALA A 135 4.77 -31.48 -7.60
CA ALA A 135 4.12 -32.16 -8.73
C ALA A 135 4.52 -33.64 -8.72
N ASP A 136 3.54 -34.53 -8.84
CA ASP A 136 3.78 -35.96 -8.92
C ASP A 136 4.44 -36.27 -10.28
N THR A 137 5.76 -36.32 -10.32
CA THR A 137 6.56 -36.58 -11.56
C THR A 137 6.55 -38.04 -11.97
N THR A 138 5.73 -38.88 -11.35
CA THR A 138 5.66 -40.32 -11.63
C THR A 138 4.34 -40.80 -12.23
N ALA A 139 3.61 -39.95 -12.95
CA ALA A 139 2.51 -40.40 -13.79
C ALA A 139 3.04 -41.01 -15.09
N THR A 140 3.75 -42.16 -15.01
CA THR A 140 3.90 -43.11 -16.12
C THR A 140 2.90 -44.24 -15.89
N ASP A 141 2.07 -44.45 -16.89
CA ASP A 141 1.09 -45.51 -16.98
C ASP A 141 1.60 -46.89 -16.48
N LYS A 142 1.28 -47.23 -15.23
CA LYS A 142 1.06 -48.61 -14.78
C LYS A 142 0.43 -48.63 -13.39
N PRO A 143 -0.63 -49.43 -13.15
CA PRO A 143 -1.15 -49.63 -11.81
C PRO A 143 -0.19 -50.54 -11.03
N THR A 144 0.69 -49.97 -10.23
CA THR A 144 1.45 -50.72 -9.21
C THR A 144 0.77 -50.54 -7.87
N THR A 145 0.26 -51.64 -7.36
CA THR A 145 -0.22 -51.88 -6.01
C THR A 145 0.93 -51.72 -4.99
N ASP A 146 1.29 -50.50 -4.68
CA ASP A 146 2.03 -50.17 -3.45
C ASP A 146 1.50 -48.81 -2.94
N SER A 147 0.58 -48.93 -1.99
CA SER A 147 -0.22 -47.85 -1.45
C SER A 147 0.55 -47.07 -0.39
N SER A 148 1.12 -45.96 -0.78
CA SER A 148 1.12 -44.81 0.11
C SER A 148 -0.13 -44.01 -0.25
N ALA A 149 -1.24 -44.33 0.39
CA ALA A 149 -2.52 -43.70 0.13
C ALA A 149 -2.46 -42.18 0.40
N PRO A 150 -3.04 -41.33 -0.48
CA PRO A 150 -3.16 -39.90 -0.22
C PRO A 150 -3.94 -39.70 1.07
N MET A 151 -3.55 -38.66 1.86
CA MET A 151 -4.24 -38.29 3.07
C MET A 151 -5.66 -37.82 2.72
N SER A 152 -6.68 -38.58 3.10
CA SER A 152 -8.07 -38.20 2.88
C SER A 152 -8.50 -37.14 3.90
N LEU A 153 -8.73 -35.93 3.43
CA LEU A 153 -9.21 -34.83 4.26
C LEU A 153 -10.74 -34.90 4.37
N SER A 154 -11.24 -35.65 5.34
CA SER A 154 -12.66 -35.64 5.75
C SER A 154 -12.92 -34.58 6.81
N ILE A 155 -12.48 -33.34 6.56
CA ILE A 155 -12.65 -32.23 7.51
C ILE A 155 -14.14 -31.92 7.61
N LYS A 156 -14.63 -31.78 8.84
CA LYS A 156 -16.00 -31.33 9.15
C LYS A 156 -16.03 -29.96 9.81
N GLU A 157 -14.89 -29.53 10.34
CA GLU A 157 -14.80 -28.25 11.03
C GLU A 157 -13.36 -27.70 10.92
N LEU A 158 -13.28 -26.45 10.51
CA LEU A 158 -12.07 -25.63 10.57
C LEU A 158 -12.36 -24.46 11.51
N ASN A 159 -11.63 -24.39 12.62
CA ASN A 159 -11.68 -23.28 13.55
C ASN A 159 -10.35 -22.55 13.55
N ILE A 160 -10.37 -21.27 13.24
CA ILE A 160 -9.23 -20.34 13.27
C ILE A 160 -9.53 -19.29 14.31
N GLU A 161 -8.66 -19.09 15.28
CA GLU A 161 -8.83 -18.13 16.36
C GLU A 161 -7.65 -17.15 16.40
N ASN A 162 -7.95 -15.88 16.59
CA ASN A 162 -6.98 -14.79 16.82
C ASN A 162 -5.79 -14.81 15.85
N THR A 163 -6.04 -15.07 14.58
CA THR A 163 -4.99 -15.23 13.56
C THR A 163 -4.73 -13.91 12.84
N ARG A 164 -3.45 -13.63 12.56
CA ARG A 164 -3.04 -12.55 11.67
C ARG A 164 -2.78 -13.12 10.28
N ILE A 165 -3.39 -12.52 9.26
CA ILE A 165 -3.15 -12.86 7.85
C ILE A 165 -2.56 -11.62 7.16
N HIS A 166 -1.47 -11.82 6.43
CA HIS A 166 -0.86 -10.83 5.57
C HIS A 166 -0.79 -11.39 4.15
N TYR A 167 -1.53 -10.78 3.24
CA TYR A 167 -1.60 -11.15 1.82
C TYR A 167 -1.02 -10.03 0.98
N ILE A 168 -0.05 -10.34 0.15
CA ILE A 168 0.58 -9.40 -0.78
C ILE A 168 0.54 -9.99 -2.19
N ASP A 169 0.03 -9.21 -3.14
CA ASP A 169 0.12 -9.50 -4.57
C ASP A 169 0.92 -8.40 -5.27
N HIS A 170 2.17 -8.70 -5.57
CA HIS A 170 3.06 -7.75 -6.26
C HIS A 170 2.70 -7.53 -7.74
N SER A 171 1.89 -8.39 -8.35
CA SER A 171 1.45 -8.22 -9.74
C SER A 171 0.33 -7.21 -9.86
N LEU A 172 -0.53 -7.15 -8.85
CA LEU A 172 -1.69 -6.26 -8.77
C LEU A 172 -1.44 -5.00 -7.94
N ASP A 173 -0.28 -4.88 -7.28
CA ASP A 173 -0.03 -3.86 -6.24
C ASP A 173 -1.15 -3.85 -5.17
N PHE A 174 -1.49 -5.07 -4.70
CA PHE A 174 -2.54 -5.29 -3.71
C PHE A 174 -1.97 -5.84 -2.42
N GLU A 175 -2.40 -5.27 -1.29
CA GLU A 175 -2.04 -5.73 0.04
C GLU A 175 -3.28 -5.79 0.94
N LEU A 176 -3.42 -6.90 1.69
CA LEU A 176 -4.44 -7.10 2.71
C LEU A 176 -3.79 -7.58 4.00
N THR A 177 -4.00 -6.86 5.08
CA THR A 177 -3.60 -7.29 6.42
C THR A 177 -4.82 -7.43 7.31
N THR A 178 -4.95 -8.57 8.00
CA THR A 178 -5.98 -8.78 9.02
C THR A 178 -5.35 -9.13 10.36
N GLU A 179 -5.99 -8.70 11.44
CA GLU A 179 -5.60 -9.02 12.81
C GLU A 179 -6.85 -9.43 13.61
N GLY A 180 -6.66 -10.37 14.55
CA GLY A 180 -7.78 -10.92 15.31
C GLY A 180 -8.78 -11.67 14.42
N THR A 181 -8.29 -12.39 13.41
CA THR A 181 -9.15 -13.17 12.52
C THR A 181 -9.65 -14.42 13.24
N ASN A 182 -10.97 -14.54 13.33
CA ASN A 182 -11.70 -15.68 13.85
C ASN A 182 -12.58 -16.22 12.72
N LEU A 183 -12.47 -17.51 12.43
CA LEU A 183 -13.23 -18.19 11.39
C LEU A 183 -13.65 -19.57 11.90
N LEU A 184 -14.92 -19.80 12.00
CA LEU A 184 -15.49 -21.13 12.20
C LEU A 184 -16.16 -21.57 10.90
N SER A 185 -15.61 -22.60 10.25
CA SER A 185 -16.16 -23.20 9.02
C SER A 185 -16.59 -24.61 9.30
N GLN A 186 -17.84 -24.94 8.97
CA GLN A 186 -18.44 -26.26 9.16
C GLN A 186 -19.06 -26.79 7.87
N GLY A 187 -18.68 -28.01 7.49
CA GLY A 187 -19.14 -28.68 6.28
C GLY A 187 -18.55 -30.08 6.18
N ASP A 188 -19.04 -30.91 5.28
CA ASP A 188 -18.49 -32.25 5.07
C ASP A 188 -17.60 -32.27 3.81
N PHE A 189 -16.33 -31.99 3.99
CA PHE A 189 -15.34 -31.98 2.89
C PHE A 189 -15.05 -33.38 2.29
N ALA A 190 -15.64 -34.45 2.86
CA ALA A 190 -15.56 -35.77 2.24
C ALA A 190 -16.51 -35.91 1.06
N ASP A 191 -17.56 -35.11 1.02
CA ASP A 191 -18.52 -35.08 -0.07
C ASP A 191 -18.11 -34.08 -1.13
N ALA A 192 -18.35 -34.40 -2.38
CA ALA A 192 -18.08 -33.47 -3.49
C ALA A 192 -19.13 -32.35 -3.58
N LEU A 193 -20.29 -32.55 -2.95
CA LEU A 193 -21.40 -31.60 -2.90
C LEU A 193 -21.81 -31.39 -1.44
N PHE A 194 -21.57 -30.23 -0.89
CA PHE A 194 -21.95 -29.89 0.49
C PHE A 194 -22.11 -28.36 0.66
N THR A 195 -22.76 -27.96 1.74
CA THR A 195 -22.81 -26.56 2.15
C THR A 195 -21.79 -26.31 3.24
N LEU A 196 -20.93 -25.30 3.03
CA LEU A 196 -19.96 -24.79 4.00
C LEU A 196 -20.56 -23.60 4.73
N ASN A 197 -20.86 -23.78 6.01
CA ASN A 197 -21.34 -22.71 6.88
C ASN A 197 -20.15 -22.05 7.58
N ASN A 198 -20.06 -20.73 7.49
CA ASN A 198 -18.96 -19.96 8.06
C ASN A 198 -19.49 -18.87 8.98
N GLU A 199 -18.83 -18.69 10.11
CA GLU A 199 -18.91 -17.52 10.98
C GLU A 199 -17.55 -16.82 10.94
N ILE A 200 -17.53 -15.55 10.54
CA ILE A 200 -16.32 -14.77 10.31
C ILE A 200 -16.32 -13.55 11.21
N GLY A 201 -15.24 -13.34 11.93
CA GLY A 201 -14.95 -12.13 12.69
C GLY A 201 -13.51 -11.70 12.46
N ILE A 202 -13.29 -10.45 12.12
CA ILE A 202 -11.96 -9.84 11.97
C ILE A 202 -11.97 -8.53 12.75
N ASP A 203 -11.06 -8.39 13.70
CA ASP A 203 -11.02 -7.18 14.54
C ASP A 203 -10.49 -5.98 13.76
N ARG A 204 -9.48 -6.17 12.92
CA ARG A 204 -8.88 -5.13 12.09
C ARG A 204 -8.47 -5.67 10.73
N ALA A 205 -9.06 -5.12 9.68
CA ALA A 205 -8.71 -5.36 8.30
C ALA A 205 -8.23 -4.06 7.65
N SER A 206 -7.09 -4.10 6.99
CA SER A 206 -6.57 -2.99 6.19
C SER A 206 -6.26 -3.49 4.79
N MET A 207 -6.66 -2.71 3.76
CA MET A 207 -6.53 -3.09 2.36
C MET A 207 -6.04 -1.90 1.54
N SER A 208 -5.05 -2.14 0.69
CA SER A 208 -4.58 -1.16 -0.29
C SER A 208 -4.51 -1.76 -1.69
N PHE A 209 -4.67 -0.91 -2.70
CA PHE A 209 -4.59 -1.25 -4.11
C PHE A 209 -4.02 -0.07 -4.90
N GLY A 210 -3.00 -0.29 -5.71
CA GLY A 210 -2.35 0.75 -6.49
C GLY A 210 -1.82 1.91 -5.63
N GLY A 211 -1.31 1.64 -4.43
CA GLY A 211 -0.85 2.64 -3.47
C GLY A 211 -1.96 3.40 -2.73
N MET A 212 -3.25 3.15 -3.04
CA MET A 212 -4.38 3.78 -2.36
C MET A 212 -4.92 2.89 -1.24
N THR A 213 -5.10 3.45 -0.05
CA THR A 213 -5.78 2.76 1.06
C THR A 213 -7.28 2.73 0.81
N LEU A 214 -7.83 1.54 0.59
CA LEU A 214 -9.27 1.33 0.37
C LEU A 214 -10.00 1.02 1.68
N LEU A 215 -9.32 0.36 2.64
CA LEU A 215 -9.88 0.01 3.93
C LEU A 215 -8.80 0.18 5.01
N SER A 216 -9.13 0.83 6.12
CA SER A 216 -8.19 1.08 7.21
C SER A 216 -8.73 0.56 8.54
N LYS A 217 -8.09 -0.50 9.07
CA LYS A 217 -8.38 -1.11 10.38
C LYS A 217 -9.87 -1.40 10.62
N ALA A 218 -10.61 -1.75 9.56
CA ALA A 218 -12.03 -1.99 9.65
C ALA A 218 -12.34 -3.33 10.34
N LYS A 219 -13.37 -3.35 11.14
CA LYS A 219 -13.93 -4.58 11.70
C LYS A 219 -14.80 -5.26 10.65
N ILE A 220 -14.65 -6.57 10.49
CA ILE A 220 -15.48 -7.36 9.58
C ILE A 220 -16.15 -8.48 10.37
N SER A 221 -17.42 -8.69 10.13
CA SER A 221 -18.15 -9.83 10.68
C SER A 221 -19.20 -10.33 9.69
N GLY A 222 -19.58 -11.59 9.78
CA GLY A 222 -20.62 -12.14 8.93
C GLY A 222 -20.84 -13.63 9.13
N GLU A 223 -22.03 -14.05 8.73
CA GLU A 223 -22.39 -15.45 8.61
C GLU A 223 -22.62 -15.76 7.14
N THR A 224 -22.01 -16.82 6.64
CA THR A 224 -22.10 -17.20 5.24
C THR A 224 -22.40 -18.67 5.08
N ALA A 225 -23.17 -19.01 4.05
CA ALA A 225 -23.38 -20.37 3.61
C ALA A 225 -22.91 -20.45 2.13
N ILE A 226 -21.96 -21.31 1.86
CA ILE A 226 -21.38 -21.53 0.52
C ILE A 226 -21.73 -22.94 0.07
N ASP A 227 -22.48 -23.03 -1.02
CA ASP A 227 -22.77 -24.31 -1.66
C ASP A 227 -21.56 -24.72 -2.51
N MET A 228 -20.88 -25.77 -2.08
CA MET A 228 -19.64 -26.29 -2.66
C MET A 228 -19.97 -27.41 -3.65
N ASP A 229 -19.59 -27.26 -4.91
CA ASP A 229 -19.57 -28.32 -5.93
C ASP A 229 -18.13 -28.53 -6.39
N LEU A 230 -17.43 -29.46 -5.76
CA LEU A 230 -16.04 -29.77 -6.06
C LEU A 230 -15.88 -30.51 -7.38
N ASN A 231 -16.94 -31.16 -7.94
CA ASN A 231 -16.88 -31.77 -9.25
C ASN A 231 -16.81 -30.76 -10.38
N GLN A 232 -17.49 -29.63 -10.21
CA GLN A 232 -17.50 -28.53 -11.16
C GLN A 232 -16.63 -27.33 -10.72
N MET A 233 -15.99 -27.42 -9.56
CA MET A 233 -15.28 -26.31 -8.91
C MET A 233 -16.15 -25.06 -8.84
N LYS A 234 -17.43 -25.24 -8.50
CA LYS A 234 -18.43 -24.16 -8.41
C LYS A 234 -18.82 -23.91 -6.96
N PHE A 235 -18.81 -22.63 -6.59
CA PHE A 235 -19.06 -22.13 -5.24
C PHE A 235 -20.21 -21.13 -5.29
N GLY A 236 -21.38 -21.58 -4.80
CA GLY A 236 -22.59 -20.77 -4.76
C GLY A 236 -22.82 -20.14 -3.39
N PHE A 237 -23.38 -18.95 -3.36
CA PHE A 237 -23.75 -18.27 -2.12
C PHE A 237 -25.08 -17.54 -2.29
N ALA A 238 -26.00 -17.75 -1.36
CA ALA A 238 -27.32 -17.16 -1.39
C ALA A 238 -27.53 -16.27 -0.16
N ASN A 239 -27.66 -14.95 -0.40
CA ASN A 239 -27.96 -13.95 0.64
C ASN A 239 -27.01 -13.97 1.86
N ASN A 240 -25.74 -14.18 1.62
CA ASN A 240 -24.71 -14.07 2.64
C ASN A 240 -24.63 -12.65 3.17
N GLN A 241 -24.64 -12.49 4.49
CA GLN A 241 -24.67 -11.19 5.15
C GLN A 241 -23.31 -10.90 5.77
N PHE A 242 -22.78 -9.72 5.47
CA PHE A 242 -21.53 -9.21 6.03
C PHE A 242 -21.76 -7.83 6.63
N GLN A 243 -20.88 -7.47 7.52
CA GLN A 243 -20.81 -6.13 8.06
C GLN A 243 -19.34 -5.69 8.06
N ILE A 244 -19.07 -4.53 7.46
CA ILE A 244 -17.76 -3.88 7.51
C ILE A 244 -17.93 -2.61 8.34
N ASN A 245 -17.33 -2.56 9.52
CA ASN A 245 -17.67 -1.61 10.57
C ASN A 245 -19.18 -1.59 10.78
N ASP A 246 -19.86 -0.47 10.47
CA ASP A 246 -21.32 -0.34 10.60
C ASP A 246 -22.05 -0.55 9.26
N LEU A 247 -21.33 -0.78 8.15
CA LEU A 247 -21.94 -0.95 6.83
C LEU A 247 -22.37 -2.40 6.58
N PRO A 248 -23.67 -2.69 6.52
CA PRO A 248 -24.17 -4.00 6.17
C PRO A 248 -24.12 -4.25 4.67
N LEU A 249 -23.75 -5.45 4.26
CA LEU A 249 -23.69 -5.91 2.88
C LEU A 249 -24.38 -7.26 2.73
N ILE A 250 -25.06 -7.45 1.62
CA ILE A 250 -25.64 -8.74 1.22
C ILE A 250 -24.98 -9.16 -0.08
N ALA A 251 -24.43 -10.39 -0.09
CA ALA A 251 -23.84 -10.97 -1.28
C ALA A 251 -24.61 -12.22 -1.69
N LYS A 252 -24.84 -12.37 -3.01
CA LYS A 252 -25.41 -13.58 -3.62
C LYS A 252 -24.75 -13.84 -4.97
N GLY A 253 -24.82 -15.08 -5.40
CA GLY A 253 -24.26 -15.47 -6.69
C GLY A 253 -23.47 -16.76 -6.64
N TRP A 254 -22.53 -16.90 -7.54
CA TRP A 254 -21.64 -18.04 -7.62
C TRP A 254 -20.36 -17.71 -8.38
N VAL A 255 -19.33 -18.50 -8.11
CA VAL A 255 -18.05 -18.48 -8.84
C VAL A 255 -17.74 -19.93 -9.22
N LYS A 256 -17.34 -20.15 -10.47
CA LYS A 256 -16.85 -21.42 -10.98
C LYS A 256 -15.43 -21.25 -11.49
N MET A 257 -14.50 -22.02 -10.96
CA MET A 257 -13.09 -22.01 -11.35
C MET A 257 -12.85 -23.05 -12.45
N GLY A 258 -12.33 -22.63 -13.60
CA GLY A 258 -11.78 -23.47 -14.65
C GLY A 258 -10.26 -23.54 -14.56
N ASP A 259 -9.62 -24.27 -15.49
CA ASP A 259 -8.15 -24.42 -15.51
C ASP A 259 -7.44 -23.11 -15.86
N THR A 260 -8.06 -22.27 -16.69
CA THR A 260 -7.48 -21.00 -17.20
C THR A 260 -8.44 -19.83 -17.10
N ASP A 261 -9.66 -20.06 -16.63
CA ASP A 261 -10.69 -19.05 -16.53
C ASP A 261 -11.50 -19.19 -15.25
N MET A 262 -12.25 -18.14 -14.93
CA MET A 262 -13.18 -18.09 -13.81
C MET A 262 -14.51 -17.55 -14.33
N ASP A 263 -15.58 -18.32 -14.24
CA ASP A 263 -16.92 -17.89 -14.60
C ASP A 263 -17.70 -17.50 -13.34
N MET A 264 -18.38 -16.39 -13.35
CA MET A 264 -19.04 -15.86 -12.16
C MET A 264 -20.32 -15.11 -12.44
N ASP A 265 -21.20 -15.07 -11.44
CA ASP A 265 -22.37 -14.21 -11.36
C ASP A 265 -22.50 -13.72 -9.92
N ILE A 266 -22.03 -12.53 -9.64
CA ILE A 266 -21.90 -11.95 -8.28
C ILE A 266 -22.78 -10.70 -8.21
N ASP A 267 -23.54 -10.59 -7.13
CA ASP A 267 -24.35 -9.42 -6.81
C ASP A 267 -24.15 -9.07 -5.33
N VAL A 268 -23.56 -7.90 -5.07
CA VAL A 268 -23.33 -7.37 -3.72
C VAL A 268 -24.07 -6.05 -3.57
N ARG A 269 -24.84 -5.91 -2.51
CA ARG A 269 -25.64 -4.73 -2.26
C ARG A 269 -25.63 -4.33 -0.80
N THR A 270 -25.76 -3.04 -0.54
CA THR A 270 -26.21 -2.60 0.77
C THR A 270 -27.73 -2.78 0.85
N PRO A 271 -28.29 -3.31 1.96
CA PRO A 271 -29.70 -3.06 2.26
C PRO A 271 -29.93 -1.54 2.43
N ASN A 272 -31.15 -1.13 2.70
CA ASN A 272 -31.43 0.28 3.00
C ASN A 272 -30.50 0.78 4.11
N SER A 273 -29.43 1.46 3.73
CA SER A 273 -28.37 1.89 4.63
C SER A 273 -28.44 3.40 4.82
N ASP A 274 -28.18 3.82 6.04
CA ASP A 274 -28.00 5.24 6.32
C ASP A 274 -26.58 5.68 5.92
N PHE A 275 -26.40 6.97 5.77
CA PHE A 275 -25.13 7.54 5.38
C PHE A 275 -24.06 7.39 6.47
N LYS A 276 -24.43 7.26 7.75
CA LYS A 276 -23.50 7.01 8.85
C LYS A 276 -22.77 5.68 8.66
N SER A 277 -23.51 4.63 8.30
CA SER A 277 -22.93 3.32 8.03
C SER A 277 -21.88 3.38 6.90
N PHE A 278 -22.12 4.17 5.86
CA PHE A 278 -21.13 4.39 4.80
C PHE A 278 -19.89 5.13 5.31
N LEU A 279 -20.05 6.20 6.09
CA LEU A 279 -18.93 6.93 6.66
C LEU A 279 -18.03 6.02 7.52
N SER A 280 -18.57 4.96 8.11
CA SER A 280 -17.79 4.03 8.93
C SER A 280 -16.71 3.29 8.15
N VAL A 281 -16.85 3.15 6.82
CA VAL A 281 -15.87 2.48 5.96
C VAL A 281 -14.97 3.43 5.17
N VAL A 282 -15.27 4.73 5.19
CA VAL A 282 -14.43 5.72 4.52
C VAL A 282 -13.15 5.93 5.34
N PRO A 283 -11.95 5.71 4.74
CA PRO A 283 -10.70 5.90 5.46
C PRO A 283 -10.58 7.30 6.06
N GLY A 284 -10.16 7.37 7.32
CA GLY A 284 -10.03 8.63 8.07
C GLY A 284 -11.32 9.16 8.70
N CYS A 285 -12.50 8.67 8.30
CA CYS A 285 -13.78 9.08 8.91
C CYS A 285 -14.14 8.26 10.15
N TYR A 286 -13.68 7.01 10.23
CA TYR A 286 -13.97 6.12 11.37
C TYR A 286 -12.94 6.33 12.49
N THR A 287 -13.38 6.93 13.58
CA THR A 287 -12.56 7.29 14.75
C THR A 287 -13.12 6.63 16.03
N GLU A 288 -12.38 6.69 17.13
CA GLU A 288 -12.83 6.14 18.44
C GLU A 288 -14.18 6.68 18.90
N ASN A 289 -14.52 7.94 18.55
CA ASN A 289 -15.78 8.57 18.90
C ASN A 289 -16.81 8.54 17.76
N PHE A 290 -16.66 7.63 16.79
CA PHE A 290 -17.55 7.54 15.63
C PHE A 290 -19.02 7.26 16.03
N ALA A 291 -19.25 6.55 17.12
CA ALA A 291 -20.59 6.28 17.63
C ALA A 291 -21.42 7.56 17.86
N ASP A 292 -20.77 8.64 18.26
CA ASP A 292 -21.40 9.92 18.56
C ASP A 292 -21.53 10.85 17.33
N VAL A 293 -21.02 10.44 16.17
CA VAL A 293 -21.18 11.18 14.91
C VAL A 293 -22.66 11.29 14.55
N LYS A 294 -23.14 12.50 14.37
CA LYS A 294 -24.49 12.76 13.83
C LYS A 294 -24.41 12.72 12.33
N ALA A 295 -25.19 11.86 11.71
CA ALA A 295 -25.30 11.81 10.26
C ALA A 295 -26.76 11.71 9.83
N THR A 296 -27.07 12.21 8.64
CA THR A 296 -28.38 12.20 7.99
C THR A 296 -28.21 11.73 6.55
N GLY A 297 -29.32 11.39 5.91
CA GLY A 297 -29.34 10.95 4.52
C GLY A 297 -29.20 9.45 4.36
N THR A 298 -29.27 9.01 3.13
CA THR A 298 -29.26 7.59 2.76
C THR A 298 -28.13 7.32 1.76
N MET A 299 -27.64 6.08 1.76
CA MET A 299 -26.75 5.58 0.73
C MET A 299 -27.23 4.23 0.21
N GLY A 300 -26.90 3.93 -1.03
CA GLY A 300 -27.09 2.63 -1.66
C GLY A 300 -25.89 2.27 -2.50
N LEU A 301 -25.38 1.05 -2.34
CA LEU A 301 -24.36 0.45 -3.18
C LEU A 301 -24.93 -0.78 -3.87
N ILE A 302 -24.72 -0.86 -5.18
CA ILE A 302 -24.95 -2.05 -6.00
C ILE A 302 -23.63 -2.35 -6.71
N PHE A 303 -23.17 -3.56 -6.61
CA PHE A 303 -22.05 -4.10 -7.37
C PHE A 303 -22.48 -5.41 -7.99
N THR A 304 -22.42 -5.52 -9.32
CA THR A 304 -22.65 -6.79 -10.02
C THR A 304 -21.51 -7.08 -10.97
N MET A 305 -21.14 -8.36 -11.04
CA MET A 305 -20.10 -8.85 -11.94
C MET A 305 -20.56 -10.18 -12.53
N LYS A 306 -20.57 -10.30 -13.86
CA LYS A 306 -21.12 -11.48 -14.53
C LYS A 306 -20.35 -11.85 -15.78
N GLY A 307 -19.99 -13.14 -15.91
CA GLY A 307 -19.33 -13.72 -17.06
C GLY A 307 -17.94 -14.28 -16.76
N ILE A 308 -17.18 -14.51 -17.80
CA ILE A 308 -15.88 -15.18 -17.74
C ILE A 308 -14.76 -14.14 -17.53
N MET A 309 -13.89 -14.41 -16.58
CA MET A 309 -12.63 -13.71 -16.33
C MET A 309 -11.45 -14.60 -16.71
N ASN A 310 -10.55 -14.10 -17.55
CA ASN A 310 -9.26 -14.70 -17.90
C ASN A 310 -8.32 -13.60 -18.41
N ASP A 311 -7.13 -13.95 -18.91
CA ASP A 311 -6.13 -12.99 -19.42
C ASP A 311 -6.62 -12.11 -20.59
N LEU A 312 -7.70 -12.53 -21.28
CA LEU A 312 -8.22 -11.88 -22.50
C LEU A 312 -9.59 -11.23 -22.29
N ARG A 313 -10.29 -11.58 -21.22
CA ARG A 313 -11.66 -11.16 -20.96
C ARG A 313 -11.88 -10.81 -19.50
N MET A 314 -12.62 -9.75 -19.27
CA MET A 314 -13.19 -9.40 -17.98
C MET A 314 -14.70 -9.67 -17.97
N PRO A 315 -15.29 -9.98 -16.81
CA PRO A 315 -16.76 -10.04 -16.68
C PRO A 315 -17.40 -8.69 -16.94
N THR A 316 -18.65 -8.70 -17.40
CA THR A 316 -19.47 -7.47 -17.38
C THR A 316 -19.59 -6.99 -15.93
N THR A 317 -19.45 -5.70 -15.73
CA THR A 317 -19.40 -5.11 -14.38
C THR A 317 -20.30 -3.89 -14.32
N HIS A 318 -21.12 -3.82 -13.28
CA HIS A 318 -21.91 -2.64 -12.95
C HIS A 318 -21.70 -2.27 -11.49
N VAL A 319 -21.34 -1.00 -11.25
CA VAL A 319 -21.26 -0.40 -9.92
C VAL A 319 -22.16 0.82 -9.88
N GLU A 320 -23.03 0.89 -8.92
CA GLU A 320 -23.83 2.08 -8.61
C GLU A 320 -23.65 2.45 -7.15
N LEU A 321 -23.22 3.69 -6.89
CA LEU A 321 -23.17 4.27 -5.55
C LEU A 321 -23.99 5.55 -5.53
N LYS A 322 -25.06 5.56 -4.75
CA LYS A 322 -25.92 6.73 -4.56
C LYS A 322 -25.88 7.20 -3.13
N VAL A 323 -25.62 8.47 -2.92
CA VAL A 323 -25.77 9.17 -1.64
C VAL A 323 -26.78 10.29 -1.84
N LYS A 324 -27.79 10.36 -0.97
CA LYS A 324 -28.88 11.31 -1.10
C LYS A 324 -29.14 12.06 0.20
N ASP A 325 -29.26 13.38 0.09
CA ASP A 325 -29.61 14.30 1.17
C ASP A 325 -28.76 14.07 2.42
N ALA A 326 -27.46 13.74 2.19
CA ALA A 326 -26.61 13.34 3.28
C ALA A 326 -25.91 14.55 3.94
N GLY A 327 -25.57 14.34 5.19
CA GLY A 327 -24.79 15.28 5.97
C GLY A 327 -24.22 14.60 7.19
N PHE A 328 -23.18 15.17 7.77
CA PHE A 328 -22.58 14.69 9.00
C PHE A 328 -21.97 15.82 9.85
N GLN A 329 -21.84 15.52 11.13
CA GLN A 329 -21.15 16.37 12.09
C GLN A 329 -20.49 15.50 13.17
N TYR A 330 -19.19 15.69 13.36
CA TYR A 330 -18.45 15.09 14.47
C TYR A 330 -18.74 15.84 15.78
N PRO A 331 -18.84 15.16 16.93
CA PRO A 331 -19.24 15.76 18.22
C PRO A 331 -18.32 16.90 18.67
N ALA A 332 -17.03 16.78 18.44
CA ALA A 332 -16.02 17.77 18.82
C ALA A 332 -15.86 18.89 17.78
N MET A 333 -16.57 18.82 16.63
CA MET A 333 -16.40 19.76 15.52
C MET A 333 -17.59 20.71 15.43
N PRO A 334 -17.33 22.03 15.37
CA PRO A 334 -18.39 23.03 15.33
C PRO A 334 -19.10 23.13 13.99
N ALA A 335 -18.46 22.73 12.90
CA ALA A 335 -19.02 22.77 11.56
C ALA A 335 -19.59 21.41 11.12
N ASN A 336 -20.50 21.45 10.17
CA ASN A 336 -21.12 20.25 9.58
C ASN A 336 -20.92 20.22 8.05
N ALA A 337 -20.92 19.02 7.49
CA ALA A 337 -21.14 18.79 6.08
C ALA A 337 -22.62 18.55 5.85
N SER A 338 -23.19 19.13 4.79
CA SER A 338 -24.61 19.01 4.48
C SER A 338 -24.87 19.02 2.96
N ASN A 339 -26.08 18.69 2.56
CA ASN A 339 -26.49 18.63 1.16
C ASN A 339 -25.54 17.77 0.30
N ILE A 340 -24.99 16.70 0.89
CA ILE A 340 -24.13 15.78 0.17
C ILE A 340 -24.99 14.94 -0.78
N GLN A 341 -24.70 15.06 -2.06
CA GLN A 341 -25.30 14.27 -3.13
C GLN A 341 -24.18 13.57 -3.89
N LEU A 342 -24.31 12.29 -4.13
CA LEU A 342 -23.42 11.53 -5.02
C LEU A 342 -24.25 10.58 -5.85
N ASN A 343 -24.04 10.63 -7.15
CA ASN A 343 -24.49 9.59 -8.07
C ASN A 343 -23.29 9.15 -8.91
N PHE A 344 -22.78 7.98 -8.58
CA PHE A 344 -21.65 7.35 -9.27
C PHE A 344 -22.14 6.09 -9.94
N THR A 345 -21.81 5.90 -11.22
CA THR A 345 -22.00 4.65 -11.94
C THR A 345 -20.71 4.27 -12.69
N LEU A 346 -20.43 2.98 -12.72
CA LEU A 346 -19.42 2.36 -13.58
C LEU A 346 -20.10 1.20 -14.29
N ASP A 347 -20.12 1.25 -15.62
CA ASP A 347 -20.71 0.24 -16.46
C ASP A 347 -19.70 -0.32 -17.45
N ASN A 348 -19.52 -1.63 -17.43
CA ASN A 348 -18.84 -2.40 -18.48
C ASN A 348 -19.77 -3.51 -18.92
N THR A 349 -20.31 -3.41 -20.11
CA THR A 349 -21.42 -4.27 -20.57
C THR A 349 -20.99 -5.46 -21.41
N ASP A 350 -19.74 -5.54 -21.82
CA ASP A 350 -19.25 -6.59 -22.74
C ASP A 350 -17.94 -7.26 -22.29
N GLY A 351 -17.38 -6.82 -21.16
CA GLY A 351 -16.12 -7.34 -20.63
C GLY A 351 -14.86 -6.82 -21.31
N ASN A 352 -14.97 -5.87 -22.23
CA ASN A 352 -13.84 -5.14 -22.78
C ASN A 352 -13.55 -3.93 -21.86
N PRO A 353 -12.38 -3.86 -21.19
CA PRO A 353 -12.05 -2.75 -20.30
C PRO A 353 -12.19 -1.37 -20.96
N ASP A 354 -11.97 -1.31 -22.27
CA ASP A 354 -12.07 -0.05 -23.03
C ASP A 354 -13.52 0.43 -23.24
N ASN A 355 -14.50 -0.46 -23.10
CA ASN A 355 -15.91 -0.09 -23.15
C ASN A 355 -16.51 0.27 -21.79
N THR A 356 -15.63 0.49 -20.79
CA THR A 356 -16.07 0.96 -19.48
C THR A 356 -16.51 2.42 -19.55
N HIS A 357 -17.68 2.69 -19.00
CA HIS A 357 -18.27 4.02 -18.87
C HIS A 357 -18.38 4.38 -17.41
N VAL A 358 -17.77 5.49 -17.01
CA VAL A 358 -17.79 5.99 -15.62
C VAL A 358 -18.49 7.33 -15.60
N VAL A 359 -19.51 7.47 -14.75
CA VAL A 359 -20.25 8.72 -14.57
C VAL A 359 -20.29 9.12 -13.10
N ILE A 360 -19.99 10.39 -12.84
CA ILE A 360 -20.25 11.08 -11.57
C ILE A 360 -21.17 12.26 -11.91
N ALA A 361 -22.45 12.18 -11.50
CA ALA A 361 -23.40 13.27 -11.83
C ALA A 361 -24.63 13.27 -10.91
N PRO A 362 -24.66 14.09 -9.89
CA PRO A 362 -23.62 14.97 -9.36
C PRO A 362 -22.77 14.32 -8.26
N LEU A 363 -21.63 14.92 -7.97
CA LEU A 363 -21.03 14.95 -6.63
C LEU A 363 -21.15 16.39 -6.15
N SER A 364 -21.91 16.65 -5.11
CA SER A 364 -22.00 18.00 -4.51
C SER A 364 -22.08 17.92 -3.00
N ALA A 365 -21.55 18.93 -2.33
CA ALA A 365 -21.59 19.06 -0.88
C ALA A 365 -21.49 20.53 -0.45
N ASN A 366 -22.05 20.84 0.72
CA ASN A 366 -21.79 22.06 1.45
C ASN A 366 -20.95 21.71 2.69
N LEU A 367 -19.73 22.23 2.75
CA LEU A 367 -18.73 21.92 3.77
C LEU A 367 -18.50 23.14 4.66
N GLY A 368 -19.25 23.26 5.76
CA GLY A 368 -19.16 24.39 6.67
C GLY A 368 -19.53 25.75 6.03
N GLY A 369 -20.37 25.74 5.00
CA GLY A 369 -20.78 26.91 4.22
C GLY A 369 -20.08 27.04 2.87
N ASP A 370 -19.05 26.25 2.60
CA ASP A 370 -18.34 26.21 1.32
C ASP A 370 -18.96 25.17 0.38
N GLN A 371 -18.91 25.46 -0.92
CA GLN A 371 -19.55 24.60 -1.93
C GLN A 371 -18.53 23.82 -2.73
N LEU A 372 -18.83 22.56 -2.94
CA LEU A 372 -18.14 21.65 -3.83
C LEU A 372 -19.15 21.09 -4.84
N ALA A 373 -18.83 21.13 -6.13
CA ALA A 373 -19.58 20.45 -7.16
C ALA A 373 -18.64 19.86 -8.22
N VAL A 374 -18.78 18.55 -8.48
CA VAL A 374 -17.98 17.81 -9.48
C VAL A 374 -18.91 16.97 -10.33
N SER A 375 -18.65 16.96 -11.63
CA SER A 375 -19.26 16.01 -12.56
C SER A 375 -18.19 15.41 -13.47
N LEU A 376 -18.38 14.15 -13.89
CA LEU A 376 -17.51 13.43 -14.81
C LEU A 376 -18.34 12.45 -15.62
N ASP A 377 -18.12 12.42 -16.92
CA ASP A 377 -18.55 11.37 -17.85
C ASP A 377 -17.29 10.90 -18.60
N MET A 378 -16.84 9.67 -18.34
CA MET A 378 -15.61 9.12 -18.91
C MET A 378 -15.91 7.83 -19.66
N LYS A 379 -15.37 7.72 -20.89
CA LYS A 379 -15.51 6.57 -21.80
C LYS A 379 -14.16 6.17 -22.34
N THR A 380 -14.03 4.95 -22.85
CA THR A 380 -12.83 4.40 -23.49
C THR A 380 -11.56 4.60 -22.66
N PRO A 381 -11.54 4.16 -21.34
CA PRO A 381 -10.49 4.57 -20.41
C PRO A 381 -9.11 3.98 -20.72
N VAL A 382 -9.00 2.94 -21.55
CA VAL A 382 -7.75 2.23 -21.83
C VAL A 382 -7.08 2.73 -23.11
N SER A 383 -7.77 2.69 -24.25
CA SER A 383 -7.15 2.99 -25.56
C SER A 383 -7.05 4.49 -25.83
N ASN A 384 -8.10 5.23 -25.55
CA ASN A 384 -8.17 6.66 -25.83
C ASN A 384 -9.22 7.32 -24.91
N PRO A 385 -8.89 7.60 -23.65
CA PRO A 385 -9.84 8.17 -22.71
C PRO A 385 -10.55 9.41 -23.25
N TYR A 386 -11.87 9.34 -23.30
CA TYR A 386 -12.72 10.50 -23.45
C TYR A 386 -13.24 10.90 -22.10
N ALA A 387 -13.15 12.17 -21.75
CA ALA A 387 -13.76 12.69 -20.54
C ALA A 387 -14.47 14.01 -20.82
N ASN A 388 -15.68 14.13 -20.26
CA ASN A 388 -16.39 15.40 -20.11
C ASN A 388 -16.58 15.62 -18.62
N GLY A 389 -16.02 16.70 -18.08
CA GLY A 389 -16.02 16.95 -16.65
C GLY A 389 -16.07 18.42 -16.31
N LYS A 390 -16.60 18.68 -15.12
CA LYS A 390 -16.65 20.01 -14.52
C LYS A 390 -16.31 19.93 -13.04
N VAL A 391 -15.50 20.87 -12.58
CA VAL A 391 -15.15 21.04 -11.18
C VAL A 391 -15.41 22.49 -10.80
N ASP A 392 -16.24 22.71 -9.78
CA ASP A 392 -16.47 23.99 -9.15
C ASP A 392 -16.24 23.84 -7.65
N ILE A 393 -15.16 24.42 -7.15
CA ILE A 393 -14.74 24.31 -5.76
C ILE A 393 -14.48 25.72 -5.22
N ASN A 394 -15.08 26.02 -4.08
CA ASN A 394 -14.74 27.18 -3.28
C ASN A 394 -14.69 26.73 -1.82
N LEU A 395 -13.48 26.61 -1.27
CA LEU A 395 -13.23 26.04 0.05
C LEU A 395 -12.38 26.97 0.91
N HIS A 396 -12.76 27.10 2.17
CA HIS A 396 -11.96 27.69 3.22
C HIS A 396 -11.36 26.58 4.08
N LEU A 397 -10.07 26.33 3.95
CA LEU A 397 -9.37 25.24 4.63
C LEU A 397 -9.41 25.36 6.17
N ASP A 398 -9.54 26.57 6.70
CA ASP A 398 -9.77 26.81 8.12
C ASP A 398 -11.06 26.14 8.64
N ARG A 399 -12.06 26.03 7.79
CA ARG A 399 -13.33 25.38 8.11
C ARG A 399 -13.24 23.88 8.02
N TRP A 400 -12.32 23.36 7.17
CA TRP A 400 -12.12 21.93 6.99
C TRP A 400 -11.74 21.23 8.30
N LYS A 401 -10.82 21.81 9.07
CA LYS A 401 -10.46 21.28 10.40
C LYS A 401 -11.60 21.32 11.42
N GLN A 402 -12.65 22.06 11.12
CA GLN A 402 -13.88 22.11 11.91
C GLN A 402 -14.90 21.05 11.50
N LEU A 403 -14.67 20.34 10.40
CA LEU A 403 -15.54 19.28 9.86
C LEU A 403 -15.06 17.90 10.28
N MET A 404 -13.74 17.69 10.32
CA MET A 404 -13.12 16.41 10.63
C MET A 404 -11.80 16.59 11.37
N PRO A 405 -11.41 15.63 12.25
CA PRO A 405 -10.12 15.67 12.93
C PRO A 405 -8.98 15.50 11.93
N LEU A 406 -7.97 16.35 12.02
CA LEU A 406 -6.70 16.20 11.32
C LEU A 406 -5.72 15.37 12.15
N GLU A 407 -4.70 14.84 11.51
CA GLU A 407 -3.60 14.17 12.21
C GLU A 407 -2.96 15.12 13.24
N SER A 408 -2.56 14.57 14.39
CA SER A 408 -1.97 15.34 15.49
C SER A 408 -0.75 16.14 15.01
N GLY A 409 -0.76 17.45 15.26
CA GLY A 409 0.29 18.37 14.82
C GLY A 409 0.16 18.87 13.38
N THR A 410 -0.90 18.51 12.67
CA THR A 410 -1.22 19.08 11.34
C THR A 410 -2.14 20.27 11.48
N GLU A 411 -1.74 21.39 10.87
CA GLU A 411 -2.59 22.57 10.71
C GLU A 411 -2.65 22.96 9.24
N VAL A 412 -3.83 23.33 8.77
CA VAL A 412 -4.07 23.83 7.42
C VAL A 412 -5.01 25.02 7.46
N SER A 413 -4.74 26.02 6.66
CA SER A 413 -5.60 27.21 6.50
C SER A 413 -5.49 27.81 5.11
N GLY A 414 -6.42 28.70 4.76
CA GLY A 414 -6.45 29.45 3.51
C GLY A 414 -7.66 29.12 2.64
N GLU A 415 -7.67 29.65 1.43
CA GLU A 415 -8.78 29.54 0.47
C GLU A 415 -8.34 28.83 -0.79
N VAL A 416 -9.20 27.95 -1.29
CA VAL A 416 -9.08 27.22 -2.59
C VAL A 416 -10.27 27.59 -3.44
N ASP A 417 -10.00 28.18 -4.60
CA ASP A 417 -11.01 28.49 -5.63
C ASP A 417 -10.59 27.80 -6.91
N ALA A 418 -11.41 26.86 -7.41
CA ALA A 418 -11.10 26.10 -8.61
C ALA A 418 -12.35 25.94 -9.47
N HIS A 419 -12.25 26.45 -10.69
CA HIS A 419 -13.27 26.31 -11.73
C HIS A 419 -12.62 25.74 -12.97
N PHE A 420 -12.95 24.50 -13.30
CA PHE A 420 -12.33 23.79 -14.40
C PHE A 420 -13.38 22.98 -15.17
N ASN A 421 -13.27 23.00 -16.50
CA ASN A 421 -14.05 22.14 -17.39
C ASN A 421 -13.14 21.47 -18.42
N PHE A 422 -13.50 20.26 -18.77
CA PHE A 422 -12.83 19.45 -19.76
C PHE A 422 -13.86 18.68 -20.60
N ASP A 423 -13.66 18.65 -21.93
CA ASP A 423 -14.47 17.87 -22.87
C ASP A 423 -13.59 17.49 -24.06
N GLY A 424 -13.26 16.22 -24.16
CA GLY A 424 -12.44 15.71 -25.26
C GLY A 424 -11.73 14.40 -24.97
N HIS A 425 -11.05 13.93 -26.00
CA HIS A 425 -10.21 12.73 -25.93
C HIS A 425 -8.79 13.06 -25.51
N TYR A 426 -8.20 12.16 -24.72
CA TYR A 426 -6.77 12.26 -24.34
C TYR A 426 -5.85 12.32 -25.56
N SER A 427 -6.14 11.56 -26.64
CA SER A 427 -5.36 11.58 -27.87
C SER A 427 -5.28 12.95 -28.54
N ALA A 428 -6.23 13.84 -28.30
CA ALA A 428 -6.16 15.21 -28.80
C ALA A 428 -5.02 15.99 -28.17
N ILE A 429 -4.69 15.70 -26.90
CA ILE A 429 -3.52 16.26 -26.23
C ILE A 429 -2.23 15.66 -26.81
N ALA A 430 -2.17 14.32 -26.86
CA ALA A 430 -0.97 13.59 -27.31
C ALA A 430 -0.59 13.87 -28.78
N LYS A 431 -1.58 14.18 -29.63
CA LYS A 431 -1.39 14.51 -31.04
C LYS A 431 -1.38 16.01 -31.33
N GLU A 432 -1.40 16.87 -30.32
CA GLU A 432 -1.47 18.33 -30.43
C GLU A 432 -2.68 18.83 -31.25
N GLN A 433 -3.78 18.05 -31.26
CA GLN A 433 -5.03 18.37 -31.94
C GLN A 433 -5.96 19.18 -31.02
N PHE A 434 -5.50 20.32 -30.57
CA PHE A 434 -6.17 21.12 -29.53
C PHE A 434 -7.52 21.72 -29.96
N ASN A 435 -7.84 21.73 -31.25
CA ASN A 435 -9.18 22.15 -31.74
C ASN A 435 -10.26 21.15 -31.34
N ASP A 436 -9.89 19.89 -31.07
CA ASP A 436 -10.82 18.82 -30.70
C ASP A 436 -10.99 18.71 -29.19
N LEU A 437 -10.33 19.61 -28.42
CA LEU A 437 -10.35 19.63 -26.98
C LEU A 437 -10.93 20.94 -26.45
N LYS A 438 -11.98 20.84 -25.66
CA LYS A 438 -12.51 21.96 -24.89
C LYS A 438 -12.09 21.81 -23.46
N ALA A 439 -11.00 22.44 -23.08
CA ALA A 439 -10.53 22.43 -21.71
C ALA A 439 -10.16 23.85 -21.28
N GLY A 440 -10.47 24.16 -20.05
CA GLY A 440 -10.09 25.45 -19.52
C GLY A 440 -10.58 25.67 -18.11
N GLY A 441 -9.93 26.62 -17.45
CA GLY A 441 -10.30 26.97 -16.10
C GLY A 441 -9.23 27.71 -15.37
N ASN A 442 -9.53 28.01 -14.12
CA ASN A 442 -8.62 28.70 -13.20
C ASN A 442 -8.58 27.96 -11.87
N ILE A 443 -7.40 27.94 -11.27
CA ILE A 443 -7.19 27.48 -9.91
C ILE A 443 -6.51 28.60 -9.16
N GLY A 444 -7.11 29.04 -8.07
CA GLY A 444 -6.59 30.04 -7.14
C GLY A 444 -6.40 29.43 -5.76
N LEU A 445 -5.25 29.72 -5.16
CA LEU A 445 -4.98 29.44 -3.74
C LEU A 445 -4.62 30.76 -3.07
N LYS A 446 -5.23 31.05 -1.93
CA LYS A 446 -4.95 32.29 -1.19
C LYS A 446 -4.68 32.02 0.29
N ASN A 447 -3.66 32.67 0.81
CA ASN A 447 -3.30 32.62 2.23
C ASN A 447 -3.15 31.19 2.77
N ILE A 448 -2.65 30.27 1.94
CA ILE A 448 -2.44 28.89 2.37
C ILE A 448 -1.34 28.85 3.41
N ALA A 449 -1.61 28.20 4.54
CA ALA A 449 -0.60 27.79 5.50
C ALA A 449 -0.80 26.31 5.83
N TYR A 450 0.30 25.57 5.80
CA TYR A 450 0.35 24.15 6.15
C TYR A 450 1.52 23.90 7.08
N THR A 451 1.27 23.24 8.19
CA THR A 451 2.28 22.75 9.13
C THR A 451 1.99 21.30 9.49
N SER A 452 3.03 20.51 9.62
CA SER A 452 2.96 19.14 10.11
C SER A 452 4.20 18.79 10.92
N THR A 453 4.20 17.64 11.57
CA THR A 453 5.36 17.14 12.31
C THR A 453 6.44 16.54 11.40
N THR A 454 6.12 16.26 10.13
CA THR A 454 6.98 15.53 9.18
C THR A 454 7.53 16.40 8.06
N THR A 455 7.02 17.62 7.87
CA THR A 455 7.43 18.51 6.77
C THR A 455 7.76 19.90 7.27
N LEU A 456 8.57 20.63 6.49
CA LEU A 456 8.79 22.05 6.76
C LEU A 456 7.49 22.85 6.61
N PRO A 457 7.30 23.92 7.42
CA PRO A 457 6.14 24.79 7.29
C PRO A 457 6.07 25.42 5.89
N LEU A 458 4.89 25.34 5.28
CA LEU A 458 4.60 25.97 3.99
C LEU A 458 3.62 27.12 4.20
N LYS A 459 3.93 28.27 3.65
CA LYS A 459 3.01 29.42 3.55
C LYS A 459 3.01 29.92 2.11
N LEU A 460 1.84 30.21 1.60
CA LEU A 460 1.65 30.71 0.25
C LEU A 460 0.63 31.84 0.30
N GLN A 461 1.02 33.04 -0.11
CA GLN A 461 0.10 34.16 -0.11
C GLN A 461 -0.92 34.03 -1.24
N ASP A 462 -0.44 33.77 -2.47
CA ASP A 462 -1.29 33.66 -3.64
C ASP A 462 -0.69 32.72 -4.68
N LEU A 463 -1.53 31.86 -5.24
CA LEU A 463 -1.25 31.10 -6.44
C LEU A 463 -2.41 31.30 -7.40
N ALA A 464 -2.10 31.72 -8.60
CA ALA A 464 -3.03 31.74 -9.72
C ALA A 464 -2.52 30.81 -10.82
N MET A 465 -3.33 29.85 -11.21
CA MET A 465 -3.06 28.98 -12.34
C MET A 465 -4.20 29.05 -13.34
N SER A 466 -3.88 29.34 -14.58
CA SER A 466 -4.83 29.22 -15.69
C SER A 466 -4.50 28.00 -16.52
N VAL A 467 -5.53 27.23 -16.82
CA VAL A 467 -5.44 25.98 -17.56
C VAL A 467 -6.07 26.18 -18.94
N SER A 468 -5.34 25.76 -19.96
CA SER A 468 -5.84 25.66 -21.35
C SER A 468 -5.46 24.29 -21.92
N PRO A 469 -5.94 23.92 -23.11
CA PRO A 469 -5.58 22.63 -23.72
C PRO A 469 -4.09 22.39 -23.87
N THR A 470 -3.32 23.46 -24.13
CA THR A 470 -1.86 23.37 -24.39
C THR A 470 -1.04 23.64 -23.16
N ASP A 471 -1.50 24.52 -22.27
CA ASP A 471 -0.66 25.22 -21.34
C ASP A 471 -1.30 25.36 -19.96
N PHE A 472 -0.46 25.23 -18.94
CA PHE A 472 -0.73 25.58 -17.57
C PHE A 472 0.15 26.76 -17.21
N ASN A 473 -0.42 27.98 -17.20
CA ASN A 473 0.30 29.17 -16.77
C ASN A 473 0.19 29.29 -15.25
N LEU A 474 1.32 29.49 -14.60
CA LEU A 474 1.47 29.48 -13.16
C LEU A 474 2.05 30.80 -12.68
N ALA A 475 1.40 31.40 -11.70
CA ALA A 475 1.93 32.52 -10.93
C ALA A 475 1.79 32.21 -9.43
N VAL A 476 2.91 32.10 -8.76
CA VAL A 476 3.02 31.85 -7.32
C VAL A 476 3.67 33.05 -6.66
N ASN A 477 2.95 33.72 -5.80
CA ASN A 477 3.43 34.88 -5.07
C ASN A 477 3.66 34.55 -3.60
N GLN A 478 4.83 34.94 -3.11
CA GLN A 478 5.23 34.77 -1.70
C GLN A 478 5.02 33.35 -1.17
N LEU A 479 5.59 32.37 -1.89
CA LEU A 479 5.72 31.02 -1.36
C LEU A 479 6.88 31.02 -0.34
N GLN A 480 6.59 30.64 0.88
CA GLN A 480 7.57 30.37 1.92
C GLN A 480 7.55 28.89 2.26
N TYR A 481 8.69 28.24 2.17
CA TYR A 481 8.90 26.85 2.58
C TYR A 481 10.09 26.79 3.54
N GLY A 482 9.81 26.56 4.82
CA GLY A 482 10.77 26.77 5.88
C GLY A 482 11.20 28.24 5.95
N LYS A 483 12.52 28.48 5.88
CA LYS A 483 13.12 29.82 5.84
C LYS A 483 13.24 30.42 4.45
N SER A 484 12.99 29.64 3.41
CA SER A 484 13.11 30.05 2.02
C SER A 484 11.83 30.73 1.53
N ALA A 485 11.96 31.90 0.91
CA ALA A 485 10.83 32.64 0.35
C ALA A 485 11.05 32.92 -1.13
N MET A 486 10.05 32.62 -1.98
CA MET A 486 10.18 32.74 -3.42
C MET A 486 8.87 33.10 -4.12
N ASN A 487 9.02 33.68 -5.30
CA ASN A 487 7.96 33.85 -6.30
C ASN A 487 8.30 32.99 -7.50
N ILE A 488 7.31 32.29 -8.05
CA ILE A 488 7.49 31.40 -9.20
C ILE A 488 6.50 31.81 -10.27
N ASN A 489 6.99 32.06 -11.48
CA ASN A 489 6.15 32.33 -12.64
C ASN A 489 6.57 31.43 -13.76
N GLY A 490 5.63 30.95 -14.53
CA GLY A 490 5.99 30.14 -15.68
C GLY A 490 4.85 29.43 -16.34
N LYS A 491 5.26 28.49 -17.16
CA LYS A 491 4.37 27.73 -18.03
C LYS A 491 4.81 26.26 -18.01
N LEU A 492 3.86 25.39 -17.81
CA LEU A 492 4.02 23.94 -17.91
C LEU A 492 3.20 23.42 -19.08
N GLN A 493 3.66 22.35 -19.71
CA GLN A 493 3.00 21.70 -20.83
C GLN A 493 3.00 20.18 -20.60
N ASN A 494 1.99 19.52 -21.13
CA ASN A 494 1.82 18.06 -21.02
C ASN A 494 1.66 17.53 -19.58
N MET A 495 1.03 18.33 -18.72
CA MET A 495 0.75 17.93 -17.33
C MET A 495 -0.08 16.64 -17.24
N LEU A 496 -1.12 16.52 -18.07
CA LEU A 496 -1.98 15.32 -18.07
C LEU A 496 -1.25 14.08 -18.57
N GLY A 497 -0.46 14.20 -19.64
CA GLY A 497 0.39 13.11 -20.14
C GLY A 497 1.41 12.64 -19.13
N TYR A 498 2.02 13.58 -18.42
CA TYR A 498 2.97 13.25 -17.35
C TYR A 498 2.30 12.47 -16.21
N TYR A 499 1.14 12.94 -15.74
CA TYR A 499 0.47 12.34 -14.59
C TYR A 499 -0.18 10.99 -14.93
N LEU A 500 -0.84 10.89 -16.09
CA LEU A 500 -1.62 9.69 -16.46
C LEU A 500 -0.76 8.60 -17.13
N ASN A 501 0.24 8.98 -17.94
CA ASN A 501 1.00 8.06 -18.79
C ASN A 501 2.51 8.13 -18.59
N GLN A 502 2.99 8.85 -17.56
CA GLN A 502 4.43 9.05 -17.31
C GLN A 502 5.19 9.66 -18.51
N GLU A 503 4.47 10.43 -19.35
CA GLU A 503 5.07 11.17 -20.45
C GLU A 503 5.96 12.30 -19.95
N THR A 504 6.71 12.94 -20.86
CA THR A 504 7.62 14.03 -20.49
C THR A 504 6.87 15.30 -20.14
N LEU A 505 7.01 15.78 -18.90
CA LEU A 505 6.60 17.12 -18.46
C LEU A 505 7.58 18.16 -19.03
N LYS A 506 7.05 19.13 -19.77
CA LYS A 506 7.84 20.24 -20.32
C LYS A 506 7.49 21.54 -19.61
N GLY A 507 8.44 22.47 -19.52
CA GLY A 507 8.12 23.77 -18.95
C GLY A 507 9.27 24.74 -18.83
N GLN A 508 8.88 25.99 -18.57
CA GLN A 508 9.80 27.08 -18.27
C GLN A 508 9.30 27.83 -17.04
N LEU A 509 10.17 27.94 -16.06
CA LEU A 509 9.86 28.56 -14.78
C LEU A 509 10.90 29.63 -14.45
N VAL A 510 10.43 30.75 -13.94
CA VAL A 510 11.25 31.82 -13.38
C VAL A 510 11.04 31.84 -11.87
N ILE A 511 12.10 31.68 -11.14
CA ILE A 511 12.08 31.66 -9.67
C ILE A 511 12.87 32.88 -9.19
N ASN A 512 12.19 33.75 -8.46
CA ASN A 512 12.80 34.89 -7.79
C ASN A 512 12.71 34.67 -6.28
N SER A 513 13.83 34.71 -5.59
CA SER A 513 13.93 34.52 -4.15
C SER A 513 14.80 35.58 -3.50
N ASN A 514 14.36 36.13 -2.39
CA ASN A 514 15.20 36.99 -1.59
C ASN A 514 16.24 36.20 -0.80
N SER A 515 15.85 34.99 -0.32
CA SER A 515 16.72 34.08 0.41
C SER A 515 16.27 32.64 0.21
N LEU A 516 17.19 31.77 -0.19
CA LEU A 516 17.00 30.34 -0.36
C LEU A 516 18.00 29.60 0.54
N ASP A 517 17.50 28.76 1.44
CA ASP A 517 18.30 27.94 2.34
C ASP A 517 18.23 26.46 1.90
N LEU A 518 19.25 26.03 1.14
CA LEU A 518 19.31 24.65 0.67
C LEU A 518 19.65 23.65 1.78
N ASN A 519 20.29 24.10 2.87
CA ASN A 519 20.62 23.21 3.99
C ASN A 519 19.37 22.69 4.67
N GLU A 520 18.38 23.57 4.89
CA GLU A 520 17.11 23.19 5.48
C GLU A 520 16.33 22.22 4.56
N TRP A 521 16.38 22.44 3.25
CA TRP A 521 15.73 21.55 2.29
C TRP A 521 16.38 20.18 2.23
N MET A 522 17.71 20.10 2.19
CA MET A 522 18.45 18.83 2.20
C MET A 522 18.20 18.05 3.48
N ALA A 523 18.19 18.73 4.65
CA ALA A 523 17.86 18.09 5.91
C ALA A 523 16.44 17.50 5.92
N SER A 524 15.45 18.23 5.40
CA SER A 524 14.07 17.74 5.33
C SER A 524 13.89 16.54 4.37
N MET A 525 14.69 16.48 3.30
CA MET A 525 14.67 15.34 2.36
C MET A 525 15.34 14.10 2.95
N SER A 526 16.36 14.27 3.79
CA SER A 526 17.05 13.15 4.45
C SER A 526 16.19 12.50 5.55
N ASP A 527 15.40 13.27 6.27
CA ASP A 527 14.45 12.76 7.27
C ASP A 527 13.21 12.08 6.63
N GLY A 528 12.81 12.52 5.42
CA GLY A 528 11.66 11.97 4.68
C GLY A 528 11.89 10.59 4.07
N SER A 529 13.14 10.09 3.98
CA SER A 529 13.43 8.71 3.53
C SER A 529 13.08 7.63 4.58
N THR A 530 12.65 8.02 5.77
CA THR A 530 12.09 7.17 6.81
C THR A 530 10.56 7.32 6.94
N ALA A 531 9.84 7.61 5.86
CA ALA A 531 8.40 7.42 5.84
C ALA A 531 8.10 5.92 5.95
N LYS A 532 8.32 5.37 7.14
CA LYS A 532 7.69 4.16 7.63
C LYS A 532 6.18 4.38 7.52
N PRO A 533 5.41 3.44 6.97
CA PRO A 533 3.96 3.50 7.11
C PRO A 533 3.65 3.72 8.59
N ALA A 534 2.83 4.71 8.91
CA ALA A 534 2.47 5.06 10.26
C ALA A 534 1.86 3.85 10.98
N THR A 535 2.68 3.12 11.71
CA THR A 535 2.22 2.19 12.74
C THR A 535 1.95 3.04 13.98
N ASN A 536 0.68 3.38 14.21
CA ASN A 536 0.25 3.89 15.51
C ASN A 536 0.58 2.86 16.59
N SER A 537 1.67 3.07 17.31
CA SER A 537 1.95 2.38 18.56
C SER A 537 1.27 3.16 19.68
N GLY A 538 0.09 2.67 20.10
CA GLY A 538 -0.45 3.01 21.41
C GLY A 538 0.52 2.51 22.49
N GLU A 539 0.88 3.40 23.38
CA GLU A 539 1.69 3.13 24.56
C GLU A 539 1.06 2.05 25.43
N SER A 540 1.85 1.07 25.79
CA SER A 540 1.63 0.29 27.00
C SER A 540 2.99 -0.02 27.62
N ASN A 541 3.24 0.60 28.77
CA ASN A 541 4.34 0.34 29.68
C ASN A 541 4.35 -1.12 30.15
N ALA A 542 5.49 -1.81 30.01
CA ALA A 542 5.95 -2.78 31.02
C ALA A 542 7.43 -3.18 30.81
N ILE A 543 8.24 -2.71 31.71
CA ILE A 543 9.35 -3.36 32.43
C ILE A 543 10.36 -4.18 31.61
N ALA A 544 11.56 -3.60 31.56
CA ALA A 544 12.84 -4.18 31.18
C ALA A 544 13.23 -5.43 32.01
N LYS A 545 13.83 -6.41 31.36
CA LYS A 545 14.88 -7.22 31.95
C LYS A 545 15.95 -7.55 30.90
N GLU A 546 17.16 -7.15 31.21
CA GLU A 546 18.39 -7.33 30.44
C GLU A 546 18.68 -8.82 30.17
N THR A 547 19.09 -9.09 28.94
CA THR A 547 20.05 -10.17 28.69
C THR A 547 20.94 -9.77 27.51
N THR A 548 22.20 -9.59 27.81
CA THR A 548 23.29 -9.21 26.92
C THR A 548 23.52 -10.29 25.86
N VAL A 549 23.37 -9.93 24.58
CA VAL A 549 23.99 -10.70 23.48
C VAL A 549 24.51 -9.70 22.45
N ALA A 550 25.70 -9.98 21.98
CA ALA A 550 26.61 -9.19 21.15
C ALA A 550 25.97 -8.26 20.14
N GLN A 551 26.39 -6.99 20.18
CA GLN A 551 26.19 -5.94 19.19
C GLN A 551 26.79 -6.35 17.84
N THR A 552 25.93 -6.65 16.88
CA THR A 552 26.19 -6.31 15.50
C THR A 552 25.56 -4.94 15.28
N THR A 553 26.37 -3.94 15.08
CA THR A 553 26.01 -2.57 14.73
C THR A 553 25.07 -2.61 13.51
N PRO A 554 23.86 -2.01 13.55
CA PRO A 554 23.09 -1.78 12.35
C PRO A 554 23.87 -0.80 11.49
N ALA A 555 24.15 -1.17 10.24
CA ALA A 555 24.65 -0.25 9.25
C ALA A 555 23.64 0.90 9.17
N THR A 556 24.09 2.13 9.46
CA THR A 556 23.37 3.38 9.22
C THR A 556 22.95 3.36 7.75
N GLU A 557 21.66 3.33 7.46
CA GLU A 557 21.14 3.47 6.10
C GLU A 557 21.62 4.81 5.56
N ALA A 558 22.53 4.74 4.60
CA ALA A 558 23.10 5.90 3.95
C ALA A 558 21.98 6.59 3.17
N THR A 559 21.78 7.89 3.41
CA THR A 559 20.95 8.78 2.58
C THR A 559 21.34 8.57 1.12
N THR A 560 20.41 8.07 0.30
CA THR A 560 20.69 7.82 -1.14
C THR A 560 20.59 9.12 -1.92
N ALA A 561 21.59 9.40 -2.75
CA ALA A 561 21.60 10.54 -3.66
C ALA A 561 20.30 10.62 -4.50
N PRO A 562 19.70 11.81 -4.69
CA PRO A 562 18.42 11.96 -5.37
C PRO A 562 18.56 11.59 -6.86
N ARG A 563 17.61 10.82 -7.39
CA ARG A 563 17.49 10.56 -8.82
C ARG A 563 16.55 11.56 -9.46
N ILE A 564 16.97 12.10 -10.56
CA ILE A 564 16.12 12.98 -11.38
C ILE A 564 15.29 12.10 -12.30
N PRO A 565 13.96 12.27 -12.35
CA PRO A 565 13.13 11.52 -13.29
C PRO A 565 13.51 11.75 -14.75
N ASP A 566 13.53 10.69 -15.55
CA ASP A 566 13.90 10.74 -16.96
C ASP A 566 12.87 11.50 -17.82
N ASN A 567 11.62 11.59 -17.33
CA ASN A 567 10.49 12.20 -18.02
C ASN A 567 10.23 13.66 -17.62
N LEU A 568 11.30 14.42 -17.37
CA LEU A 568 11.25 15.87 -17.17
C LEU A 568 12.05 16.58 -18.23
N ASN A 569 11.52 17.68 -18.77
CA ASN A 569 12.21 18.67 -19.61
C ASN A 569 11.81 20.06 -19.14
N LEU A 570 12.50 20.53 -18.10
CA LEU A 570 12.16 21.77 -17.40
C LEU A 570 13.33 22.73 -17.45
N MET A 571 13.05 23.98 -17.78
CA MET A 571 14.01 25.08 -17.75
C MET A 571 13.66 26.04 -16.61
N PHE A 572 14.63 26.33 -15.78
CA PHE A 572 14.51 27.26 -14.67
C PHE A 572 15.44 28.45 -14.89
N ASN A 573 14.89 29.65 -14.73
CA ASN A 573 15.68 30.88 -14.58
C ASN A 573 15.59 31.30 -13.12
N LEU A 574 16.69 31.34 -12.43
CA LEU A 574 16.81 31.58 -11.00
C LEU A 574 17.43 32.95 -10.74
N ASN A 575 16.76 33.76 -9.90
CA ASN A 575 17.28 35.02 -9.38
C ASN A 575 17.16 34.98 -7.87
N ILE A 576 18.26 34.81 -7.18
CA ILE A 576 18.30 34.57 -5.74
C ILE A 576 19.17 35.64 -5.07
N GLY A 577 18.57 36.46 -4.20
CA GLY A 577 19.31 37.51 -3.47
C GLY A 577 20.39 36.90 -2.56
N ARG A 578 20.04 35.84 -1.85
CA ARG A 578 20.95 35.11 -0.96
C ARG A 578 20.69 33.61 -1.05
N LEU A 579 21.72 32.83 -1.33
CA LEU A 579 21.67 31.38 -1.39
C LEU A 579 22.60 30.78 -0.34
N LEU A 580 22.04 30.01 0.60
CA LEU A 580 22.79 29.29 1.63
C LEU A 580 22.93 27.83 1.23
N TYR A 581 24.16 27.34 1.16
CA TYR A 581 24.50 25.96 0.87
C TYR A 581 25.71 25.53 1.70
N GLU A 582 25.55 24.56 2.58
CA GLU A 582 26.53 24.24 3.61
C GLU A 582 26.95 25.50 4.39
N ASP A 583 28.24 25.81 4.45
CA ASP A 583 28.78 27.03 5.07
C ASP A 583 28.92 28.20 4.07
N TYR A 584 28.45 28.03 2.83
CA TYR A 584 28.58 29.05 1.79
C TYR A 584 27.37 29.98 1.77
N ASP A 585 27.64 31.28 1.86
CA ASP A 585 26.66 32.36 1.73
C ASP A 585 26.89 33.10 0.40
N LEU A 586 26.14 32.68 -0.61
CA LEU A 586 26.21 33.20 -1.96
C LEU A 586 25.23 34.38 -2.12
N GLN A 587 25.74 35.53 -2.56
CA GLN A 587 24.93 36.73 -2.74
C GLN A 587 24.65 36.97 -4.22
N GLN A 588 23.45 37.46 -4.55
CA GLN A 588 23.03 37.84 -5.90
C GLN A 588 23.22 36.68 -6.90
N ALA A 589 22.81 35.48 -6.52
CA ALA A 589 22.94 34.31 -7.37
C ALA A 589 21.93 34.36 -8.52
N THR A 590 22.43 34.20 -9.75
CA THR A 590 21.62 34.04 -10.94
C THR A 590 22.01 32.74 -11.63
N ALA A 591 21.04 31.94 -12.06
CA ALA A 591 21.32 30.70 -12.74
C ALA A 591 20.26 30.37 -13.78
N LYS A 592 20.69 29.64 -14.81
CA LYS A 592 19.83 28.91 -15.72
C LYS A 592 20.04 27.42 -15.45
N ALA A 593 18.99 26.73 -15.02
CA ALA A 593 19.04 25.31 -14.79
C ALA A 593 18.11 24.60 -15.77
N VAL A 594 18.56 23.46 -16.29
CA VAL A 594 17.78 22.61 -17.19
C VAL A 594 17.78 21.20 -16.63
N VAL A 595 16.59 20.68 -16.36
CA VAL A 595 16.36 19.27 -16.07
C VAL A 595 15.92 18.60 -17.34
N ASN A 596 16.67 17.62 -17.80
CA ASN A 596 16.35 16.86 -19.00
C ASN A 596 16.92 15.44 -18.92
N GLU A 597 16.13 14.44 -19.30
CA GLU A 597 16.54 13.03 -19.40
C GLU A 597 17.36 12.54 -18.20
N GLY A 598 16.84 12.73 -16.98
CA GLY A 598 17.48 12.25 -15.76
C GLY A 598 18.73 13.03 -15.33
N SER A 599 18.99 14.18 -15.93
CA SER A 599 20.11 15.05 -15.59
C SER A 599 19.66 16.47 -15.25
N LEU A 600 20.45 17.14 -14.40
CA LEU A 600 20.34 18.57 -14.10
C LEU A 600 21.60 19.27 -14.62
N THR A 601 21.43 20.20 -15.51
CA THR A 601 22.50 21.08 -15.97
C THR A 601 22.25 22.49 -15.47
N VAL A 602 23.26 23.10 -14.85
CA VAL A 602 23.24 24.51 -14.42
C VAL A 602 24.33 25.24 -15.19
N ASP A 603 23.90 26.12 -16.10
CA ASP A 603 24.82 26.88 -16.95
C ASP A 603 24.18 28.14 -17.55
N PRO A 604 24.66 29.34 -17.25
CA PRO A 604 25.64 29.66 -16.20
C PRO A 604 24.99 29.74 -14.81
N LEU A 605 25.79 29.63 -13.75
CA LEU A 605 25.45 30.15 -12.42
C LEU A 605 26.48 31.21 -12.07
N ALA A 606 26.03 32.39 -11.72
CA ALA A 606 26.89 33.47 -11.27
C ALA A 606 26.43 33.96 -9.89
N ALA A 607 27.37 34.16 -8.99
CA ALA A 607 27.10 34.65 -7.64
C ALA A 607 28.29 35.43 -7.09
N SER A 608 28.07 36.13 -5.98
CA SER A 608 29.15 36.77 -5.22
C SER A 608 29.36 36.03 -3.91
N ILE A 609 30.62 35.74 -3.58
CA ILE A 609 31.04 35.14 -2.32
C ILE A 609 32.31 35.82 -1.82
N PHE A 610 32.34 36.24 -0.56
CA PHE A 610 33.51 36.94 0.03
C PHE A 610 34.02 38.15 -0.79
N GLY A 611 33.12 38.88 -1.45
CA GLY A 611 33.45 39.99 -2.31
C GLY A 611 34.03 39.64 -3.69
N ALA A 612 34.21 38.36 -3.98
CA ALA A 612 34.61 37.86 -5.28
C ALA A 612 33.39 37.42 -6.11
N ARG A 613 33.49 37.52 -7.44
CA ARG A 613 32.47 36.95 -8.35
C ARG A 613 32.86 35.53 -8.70
N VAL A 614 31.93 34.61 -8.47
CA VAL A 614 32.06 33.21 -8.86
C VAL A 614 31.10 32.94 -10.00
N GLU A 615 31.61 32.29 -11.05
CA GLU A 615 30.84 31.81 -12.19
C GLU A 615 31.05 30.29 -12.30
N LEU A 616 29.98 29.56 -12.18
CA LEU A 616 29.96 28.11 -12.42
C LEU A 616 29.50 27.89 -13.87
N ALA A 617 30.21 27.09 -14.62
CA ALA A 617 29.92 26.82 -16.01
C ALA A 617 29.77 25.33 -16.25
N GLY A 618 28.68 24.93 -16.88
CA GLY A 618 28.44 23.57 -17.31
C GLY A 618 28.35 22.55 -16.17
N ILE A 619 27.87 22.94 -15.00
CA ILE A 619 27.61 21.98 -13.91
C ILE A 619 26.50 21.03 -14.35
N ASN A 620 26.86 19.76 -14.48
CA ASN A 620 25.94 18.70 -14.83
C ASN A 620 25.93 17.62 -13.73
N TYR A 621 24.77 17.37 -13.17
CA TYR A 621 24.52 16.26 -12.25
C TYR A 621 23.70 15.20 -12.98
N SER A 622 24.11 13.94 -12.89
CA SER A 622 23.38 12.79 -13.42
C SER A 622 23.52 11.57 -12.53
N TYR A 623 22.45 10.80 -12.41
CA TYR A 623 22.43 9.54 -11.65
C TYR A 623 21.71 8.45 -12.48
N PRO A 624 22.42 7.79 -13.43
CA PRO A 624 21.82 6.77 -14.28
C PRO A 624 21.40 5.52 -13.47
N ARG A 625 20.43 4.77 -13.98
CA ARG A 625 20.00 3.50 -13.38
C ARG A 625 21.16 2.50 -13.37
N GLY A 626 21.45 1.92 -12.19
CA GLY A 626 22.57 0.98 -12.02
C GLY A 626 23.96 1.61 -11.99
N GLY A 627 24.07 2.95 -12.13
CA GLY A 627 25.33 3.69 -12.06
C GLY A 627 25.54 4.38 -10.72
N LYS A 628 26.61 5.21 -10.66
CA LYS A 628 26.88 6.11 -9.53
C LYS A 628 26.45 7.53 -9.89
N PRO A 629 26.04 8.36 -8.91
CA PRO A 629 25.80 9.77 -9.17
C PRO A 629 27.11 10.45 -9.57
N THR A 630 27.05 11.30 -10.60
CA THR A 630 28.21 12.01 -11.16
C THR A 630 27.94 13.51 -11.23
N VAL A 631 28.98 14.29 -10.97
CA VAL A 631 28.98 15.75 -11.18
C VAL A 631 30.15 16.10 -12.12
N LYS A 632 29.86 16.90 -13.14
CA LYS A 632 30.85 17.46 -14.05
C LYS A 632 30.63 18.97 -14.14
N GLY A 633 31.69 19.73 -14.31
CA GLY A 633 31.56 21.17 -14.51
C GLY A 633 32.86 21.92 -14.24
N GLY A 634 32.78 23.23 -14.26
CA GLY A 634 33.89 24.11 -13.95
C GLY A 634 33.46 25.33 -13.14
N PHE A 635 34.39 25.98 -12.53
CA PHE A 635 34.16 27.27 -11.91
C PHE A 635 35.27 28.27 -12.21
N ASN A 636 34.85 29.50 -12.35
CA ASN A 636 35.73 30.65 -12.50
C ASN A 636 35.48 31.58 -11.32
N ILE A 637 36.50 31.87 -10.54
CA ILE A 637 36.45 32.84 -9.47
C ILE A 637 37.27 34.06 -9.90
N LEU A 638 36.60 35.22 -10.00
CA LEU A 638 37.21 36.43 -10.47
C LEU A 638 37.49 37.40 -9.33
N ASN A 639 38.67 38.01 -9.33
CA ASN A 639 39.09 39.04 -8.36
C ASN A 639 39.00 38.56 -6.89
N VAL A 640 39.35 37.31 -6.64
CA VAL A 640 39.33 36.74 -5.28
C VAL A 640 40.64 37.03 -4.56
N ASN A 641 40.53 37.33 -3.27
CA ASN A 641 41.68 37.31 -2.38
C ASN A 641 42.00 35.84 -2.01
N PRO A 642 43.15 35.28 -2.43
CA PRO A 642 43.45 33.87 -2.21
C PRO A 642 43.51 33.49 -0.72
N ALA A 643 43.93 34.40 0.15
CA ALA A 643 43.94 34.16 1.59
C ALA A 643 42.52 33.88 2.15
N ASN A 644 41.49 34.55 1.63
CA ASN A 644 40.10 34.32 2.01
C ASN A 644 39.62 32.94 1.52
N LEU A 645 40.02 32.49 0.35
CA LEU A 645 39.71 31.15 -0.17
C LEU A 645 40.33 30.05 0.71
N ALA A 646 41.58 30.21 1.09
CA ALA A 646 42.29 29.22 1.92
C ALA A 646 41.72 29.09 3.34
N THR A 647 41.09 30.12 3.86
CA THR A 647 40.42 30.07 5.18
C THR A 647 39.03 29.46 5.13
N THR A 648 38.35 29.54 3.96
CA THR A 648 36.91 29.21 3.85
C THR A 648 36.64 27.94 3.07
N LEU A 649 37.40 27.67 2.01
CA LEU A 649 37.19 26.46 1.19
C LEU A 649 38.05 25.30 1.73
N THR A 650 37.41 24.29 2.31
CA THR A 650 38.06 23.09 2.85
C THR A 650 38.98 22.44 1.79
N LEU A 651 38.53 22.34 0.55
CA LEU A 651 39.33 21.80 -0.56
C LEU A 651 40.64 22.59 -0.78
N VAL A 652 40.57 23.94 -0.75
CA VAL A 652 41.76 24.77 -0.92
C VAL A 652 42.69 24.65 0.27
N LYS A 653 42.12 24.56 1.48
CA LYS A 653 42.89 24.38 2.71
C LYS A 653 43.64 23.06 2.74
N GLU A 654 43.04 21.97 2.26
CA GLU A 654 43.62 20.63 2.28
C GLU A 654 44.57 20.37 1.10
N PHE A 655 44.20 20.76 -0.10
CA PHE A 655 44.93 20.43 -1.32
C PHE A 655 45.93 21.52 -1.79
N ALA A 656 45.68 22.76 -1.39
CA ALA A 656 46.52 23.88 -1.83
C ALA A 656 46.77 24.91 -0.71
N PRO A 657 47.33 24.54 0.45
CA PRO A 657 47.48 25.45 1.61
C PRO A 657 48.38 26.65 1.32
N ILE A 658 49.23 26.57 0.29
CA ILE A 658 50.07 27.69 -0.16
C ILE A 658 49.26 28.88 -0.68
N VAL A 659 48.04 28.65 -1.14
CA VAL A 659 47.11 29.69 -1.63
C VAL A 659 46.82 30.73 -0.54
N GLY A 660 46.81 30.33 0.72
CA GLY A 660 46.63 31.24 1.85
C GLY A 660 47.78 32.22 2.10
N ARG A 661 48.92 32.06 1.42
CA ARG A 661 50.08 32.97 1.51
C ARG A 661 50.19 33.94 0.36
N ILE A 662 49.30 33.81 -0.65
CA ILE A 662 49.30 34.70 -1.82
C ILE A 662 48.66 36.02 -1.43
N GLN A 663 49.34 37.15 -1.71
CA GLN A 663 48.81 38.49 -1.54
C GLN A 663 48.35 39.09 -2.85
N GLY A 664 47.23 39.79 -2.84
CA GLY A 664 46.62 40.42 -4.00
C GLY A 664 45.32 39.77 -4.44
N LEU A 665 44.89 40.04 -5.65
CA LEU A 665 43.70 39.43 -6.28
C LEU A 665 44.12 38.42 -7.35
N ALA A 666 43.41 37.31 -7.39
CA ALA A 666 43.63 36.23 -8.36
C ALA A 666 42.35 35.90 -9.11
N ASN A 667 42.52 35.39 -10.33
CA ASN A 667 41.48 34.72 -11.06
C ASN A 667 41.80 33.22 -11.09
N ILE A 668 40.82 32.39 -10.78
CA ILE A 668 40.95 30.92 -10.71
C ILE A 668 39.99 30.30 -11.69
N GLU A 669 40.45 29.45 -12.57
CA GLU A 669 39.64 28.63 -13.46
C GLU A 669 39.92 27.15 -13.15
N THR A 670 38.84 26.38 -12.96
CA THR A 670 38.94 24.95 -12.68
C THR A 670 37.84 24.18 -13.42
N ARG A 671 38.19 22.97 -13.83
CA ARG A 671 37.23 21.98 -14.37
C ARG A 671 37.38 20.70 -13.59
N MET A 672 36.26 20.08 -13.28
CA MET A 672 36.24 18.84 -12.53
C MET A 672 35.18 17.87 -13.07
N ALA A 673 35.45 16.58 -12.89
CA ALA A 673 34.47 15.52 -13.11
C ALA A 673 34.67 14.45 -12.03
N MET A 674 33.65 14.17 -11.24
CA MET A 674 33.75 13.24 -10.13
C MET A 674 32.49 12.42 -9.97
N THR A 675 32.63 11.27 -9.30
CA THR A 675 31.50 10.51 -8.77
C THR A 675 31.21 10.99 -7.34
N LEU A 676 29.94 10.88 -6.96
CA LEU A 676 29.52 11.12 -5.58
C LEU A 676 29.27 9.78 -4.88
N LYS A 677 29.44 9.78 -3.58
CA LYS A 677 28.98 8.70 -2.71
C LYS A 677 27.45 8.73 -2.58
N PRO A 678 26.82 7.65 -2.13
CA PRO A 678 25.35 7.64 -1.93
C PRO A 678 24.84 8.76 -1.03
N ASN A 679 25.62 9.21 -0.06
CA ASN A 679 25.31 10.32 0.85
C ASN A 679 25.63 11.72 0.26
N MET A 680 25.85 11.83 -1.02
CA MET A 680 26.23 13.05 -1.75
C MET A 680 27.63 13.59 -1.47
N ASP A 681 28.42 12.97 -0.60
CA ASP A 681 29.81 13.34 -0.40
C ASP A 681 30.65 13.11 -1.67
N MET A 682 31.66 13.93 -1.86
CA MET A 682 32.59 13.77 -2.97
C MET A 682 33.42 12.48 -2.81
N ASP A 683 33.47 11.67 -3.86
CA ASP A 683 34.39 10.54 -3.96
C ASP A 683 35.72 11.06 -4.52
N LEU A 684 36.56 11.56 -3.63
CA LEU A 684 37.85 12.18 -4.01
C LEU A 684 38.78 11.22 -4.77
N ALA A 685 38.57 9.92 -4.69
CA ALA A 685 39.33 8.96 -5.50
C ALA A 685 38.92 8.93 -6.97
N SER A 686 37.82 9.56 -7.32
CA SER A 686 37.26 9.64 -8.70
C SER A 686 37.52 10.98 -9.39
N LEU A 687 38.15 11.92 -8.71
CA LEU A 687 38.44 13.28 -9.21
C LEU A 687 39.47 13.29 -10.34
#